data_394962343632c12e47abcae914e606c6
#
_entry.id   394962343632c12e47abcae914e606c6
#
_cell.length_a   1.000
_cell.length_b   1.000
_cell.length_c   1.000
_cell.angle_alpha   90.00
_cell.angle_beta   90.00
_cell.angle_gamma   90.00
#
_symmetry.space_group_name_H-M   'P 1'
#
loop_
_entity.id
_entity.type
_entity.pdbx_description
1 polymer ?
#
loop_
_entity_poly.entity_id
_entity_poly.type
_entity_poly.pdbx_seq_one_letter_code
_entity_poly.pdbx_strand_id
1 'polypeptide(L)'
;MVKFFLSIALLTATLYSHAQFTPGISIYTQKIDDPAAAYFMPDGRTDSRTDVSTQLQTAIDQLKKERNFGVLFIPEGTYTISKTIYIPAAIRLIGYGAHRPLIILKKNAPGFQEENPKDKGRASYMFWFTSSPVDSTGTVHDAGAGTFYSALSNIDLKIDDGNPAAVALRTHFAQHSFVAHCNIDIGRGRAGLFDVGNMIEDVKFFGGEYGIYTTKASPGWQFMMLDTYFEGQRQTAIKTQEAGFTIVRMQVKNTPSVIQVTPNYWEKLFLTDCRFENISGPALTLSDEDNANMQLNIRNLVCRNTPILIHYPKADTTTKAPAPIYKVQRLVYGLQMDDLDKDAKYRTDMEVTALKTMPAPAASDIPSLPAVKEWVNLKTLGAAGDGLTDDTKAIQKAIDEHPVIYIPQGAYRVTATIHLKPNTILIGLHPMATHFALKEDAPFFGGFGPPRAMIEAPQGGTNILTGIGLYTGENNFGAVACKWQAGENSMIDDVKFIGGHGTMRPGPKVPWQWENPQAVRPYDGSGPQTWDTQYWSCWVTDNGGGIFKNIWSASTFATSGFYASNTSTRGRIYALSVEHHVRNEVRFNNVANWNVYALQLEEESRESSECQPMEMQNCHDMSFANLYMFRVIRVKVPYPYAIRTWDCRNIELLNVHNYSQIKYTTDNSLYDINTNTEVRPTEFSRLFITGTTRKPAEIPAAGTSATSAAGPATAPTPSPAQLLAKGFEFALGSCHDSKGNIYFAEQRMKRIYKWSATTRSLQLLADFPWEPLSLACDANDNLLVVFRYNPQPGFLVSGRQESFQNPPDAGGTSFSGWGNSGFATFVYSIDPNRPDESIKKLDIVPMGSVDNICKALYPSNRWRDFHDFNQISIRKADSCWVAPDGRTIIPICYDLARSCALVEAFPGRPLYAVDEYDKRTVKLQVDAKGYLSDLKYFAEKGEFSATPDEQGNVWIADGDIYKYAPNGTLQQLIHTPERPSTLTICNGILYFTGRGSFFCLPPGGQPGGGK
;
A
#
# COMPACT_ATOMS: atom_id res chain seq x y z
N MET A 1 29.26 24.47 80.62
CA MET A 1 28.42 25.30 79.70
C MET A 1 28.37 24.65 78.31
N VAL A 2 27.41 23.79 78.12
CA VAL A 2 27.22 23.00 76.85
C VAL A 2 26.07 23.62 76.17
N LYS A 3 26.23 24.16 74.95
CA LYS A 3 25.19 24.66 74.09
C LYS A 3 24.69 23.52 73.26
N PHE A 4 23.40 23.13 73.47
CA PHE A 4 22.66 22.27 72.55
C PHE A 4 22.20 23.08 71.31
N PHE A 5 22.59 22.64 70.12
CA PHE A 5 22.02 23.08 68.88
C PHE A 5 20.89 22.07 68.46
N LEU A 6 19.67 22.54 68.50
CA LEU A 6 18.53 21.80 67.96
C LEU A 6 18.41 22.16 66.51
N SER A 7 18.73 21.20 65.60
CA SER A 7 18.45 21.36 64.18
C SER A 7 17.02 20.88 63.88
N ILE A 8 16.13 21.82 63.56
CA ILE A 8 14.81 21.55 63.10
C ILE A 8 14.93 21.31 61.57
N ALA A 9 14.85 20.05 61.14
CA ALA A 9 14.68 19.71 59.75
C ALA A 9 13.21 19.97 59.38
N LEU A 10 12.97 21.03 58.60
CA LEU A 10 11.69 21.26 57.94
C LEU A 10 11.50 20.26 56.82
N LEU A 11 10.73 19.20 57.06
CA LEU A 11 10.19 18.36 56.00
C LEU A 11 9.10 19.16 55.26
N THR A 12 9.44 19.78 54.15
CA THR A 12 8.44 20.28 53.21
C THR A 12 7.87 19.08 52.46
N ALA A 13 6.84 18.46 53.01
CA ALA A 13 5.94 17.60 52.27
C ALA A 13 5.16 18.47 51.29
N THR A 14 5.55 18.49 50.04
CA THR A 14 4.76 19.00 48.95
C THR A 14 3.49 18.12 48.86
N LEU A 15 2.43 18.56 49.47
CA LEU A 15 1.08 18.03 49.24
C LEU A 15 0.69 18.34 47.77
N TYR A 16 0.96 17.39 46.87
CA TYR A 16 0.28 17.40 45.61
C TYR A 16 -1.22 17.22 45.92
N SER A 17 -1.99 18.28 45.83
CA SER A 17 -3.43 18.14 45.76
C SER A 17 -3.74 17.40 44.45
N HIS A 18 -4.12 16.13 44.57
CA HIS A 18 -4.70 15.45 43.45
C HIS A 18 -5.97 16.24 43.08
N ALA A 19 -5.91 16.99 41.99
CA ALA A 19 -7.12 17.48 41.35
C ALA A 19 -8.00 16.23 41.11
N GLN A 20 -9.25 16.32 41.55
CA GLN A 20 -10.19 15.22 41.42
C GLN A 20 -10.26 14.88 39.93
N PHE A 21 -9.95 13.61 39.55
CA PHE A 21 -10.03 13.16 38.18
C PHE A 21 -11.47 13.35 37.66
N THR A 22 -11.63 14.15 36.63
CA THR A 22 -12.93 14.44 36.02
C THR A 22 -13.02 13.71 34.69
N PRO A 23 -14.04 12.89 34.44
CA PRO A 23 -14.24 12.24 33.15
C PRO A 23 -14.23 13.23 32.00
N GLY A 24 -13.65 12.84 30.89
CA GLY A 24 -13.61 13.64 29.68
C GLY A 24 -14.98 13.84 29.04
N ILE A 25 -15.08 14.86 28.20
CA ILE A 25 -16.27 15.07 27.40
C ILE A 25 -16.35 13.98 26.34
N SER A 26 -17.51 13.36 26.18
CA SER A 26 -17.73 12.30 25.21
C SER A 26 -17.83 12.86 23.79
N ILE A 27 -17.20 12.16 22.84
CA ILE A 27 -17.41 12.44 21.41
C ILE A 27 -18.75 11.86 20.91
N TYR A 28 -19.27 10.83 21.56
CA TYR A 28 -20.58 10.22 21.29
C TYR A 28 -21.59 10.65 22.37
N THR A 29 -22.15 11.84 22.21
CA THR A 29 -22.91 12.53 23.22
C THR A 29 -24.26 11.91 23.61
N GLN A 30 -24.68 10.88 22.84
CA GLN A 30 -25.92 10.15 23.11
C GLN A 30 -25.86 8.73 22.59
N LYS A 31 -26.82 7.90 22.93
CA LYS A 31 -26.95 6.53 22.45
C LYS A 31 -27.01 6.50 20.91
N ILE A 32 -26.17 5.67 20.32
CA ILE A 32 -26.19 5.36 18.88
C ILE A 32 -27.13 4.19 18.67
N ASP A 33 -28.12 4.32 17.80
CA ASP A 33 -29.08 3.25 17.51
C ASP A 33 -28.52 2.30 16.46
N ASP A 34 -28.04 1.14 16.94
CA ASP A 34 -27.52 0.06 16.10
C ASP A 34 -28.13 -1.28 16.53
N PRO A 35 -29.05 -1.85 15.74
CA PRO A 35 -29.75 -3.09 16.11
C PRO A 35 -28.83 -4.32 16.24
N ALA A 36 -27.64 -4.27 15.65
CA ALA A 36 -26.68 -5.38 15.70
C ALA A 36 -25.60 -5.21 16.79
N ALA A 37 -25.52 -4.02 17.41
CA ALA A 37 -24.60 -3.77 18.52
C ALA A 37 -25.13 -4.34 19.84
N ALA A 38 -24.22 -4.60 20.78
CA ALA A 38 -24.55 -4.89 22.16
C ALA A 38 -24.48 -3.61 23.01
N TYR A 39 -25.28 -3.53 24.08
CA TYR A 39 -25.27 -2.41 25.03
C TYR A 39 -25.07 -2.93 26.45
N PHE A 40 -24.05 -2.42 27.13
CA PHE A 40 -23.78 -2.81 28.51
C PHE A 40 -24.83 -2.19 29.45
N MET A 41 -25.55 -3.04 30.14
CA MET A 41 -26.64 -2.67 31.07
C MET A 41 -26.54 -3.46 32.39
N PRO A 42 -25.58 -3.14 33.27
CA PRO A 42 -25.42 -3.87 34.51
C PRO A 42 -26.58 -3.59 35.46
N ASP A 43 -27.48 -4.55 35.67
CA ASP A 43 -28.61 -4.52 36.63
C ASP A 43 -29.43 -3.20 36.64
N GLY A 44 -29.45 -2.47 35.50
CA GLY A 44 -30.13 -1.19 35.34
C GLY A 44 -29.52 -0.01 36.12
N ARG A 45 -28.28 -0.12 36.62
CA ARG A 45 -27.58 0.91 37.40
C ARG A 45 -26.23 1.26 36.81
N THR A 46 -25.85 2.51 36.92
CA THR A 46 -24.57 3.08 36.48
C THR A 46 -23.77 3.65 37.67
N ASP A 47 -23.91 3.09 38.87
CA ASP A 47 -23.18 3.54 40.03
C ASP A 47 -21.96 2.70 40.36
N SER A 48 -20.89 3.31 40.90
CA SER A 48 -19.59 2.71 41.14
C SER A 48 -19.50 1.72 42.29
N ARG A 49 -20.59 1.50 43.06
CA ARG A 49 -20.57 0.69 44.28
C ARG A 49 -20.60 -0.81 44.02
N THR A 50 -21.11 -1.23 42.89
CA THR A 50 -21.17 -2.64 42.47
C THR A 50 -19.98 -2.99 41.59
N ASP A 51 -19.31 -4.09 41.90
CA ASP A 51 -18.27 -4.66 41.02
C ASP A 51 -18.91 -5.29 39.77
N VAL A 52 -18.63 -4.72 38.61
CA VAL A 52 -19.23 -5.15 37.34
C VAL A 52 -18.31 -6.06 36.54
N SER A 53 -17.19 -6.53 37.10
CA SER A 53 -16.18 -7.31 36.35
C SER A 53 -16.80 -8.50 35.62
N THR A 54 -17.65 -9.26 36.30
CA THR A 54 -18.28 -10.45 35.72
C THR A 54 -19.32 -10.11 34.67
N GLN A 55 -20.17 -9.08 34.91
CA GLN A 55 -21.18 -8.66 33.94
C GLN A 55 -20.53 -8.12 32.66
N LEU A 56 -19.47 -7.32 32.78
CA LEU A 56 -18.77 -6.77 31.63
C LEU A 56 -18.10 -7.88 30.81
N GLN A 57 -17.41 -8.83 31.46
CA GLN A 57 -16.81 -9.96 30.76
C GLN A 57 -17.87 -10.81 30.06
N THR A 58 -18.99 -11.10 30.72
CA THR A 58 -20.10 -11.87 30.14
C THR A 58 -20.67 -11.20 28.89
N ALA A 59 -20.84 -9.87 28.92
CA ALA A 59 -21.33 -9.12 27.75
C ALA A 59 -20.35 -9.20 26.56
N ILE A 60 -19.05 -9.08 26.83
CA ILE A 60 -17.99 -9.23 25.81
C ILE A 60 -17.99 -10.65 25.21
N ASP A 61 -18.03 -11.66 26.06
CA ASP A 61 -17.98 -13.08 25.64
C ASP A 61 -19.22 -13.46 24.85
N GLN A 62 -20.39 -12.96 25.25
CA GLN A 62 -21.63 -13.16 24.52
C GLN A 62 -21.59 -12.52 23.13
N LEU A 63 -21.15 -11.25 23.03
CA LEU A 63 -20.99 -10.58 21.74
C LEU A 63 -20.03 -11.33 20.83
N LYS A 64 -18.88 -11.77 21.37
CA LYS A 64 -17.90 -12.55 20.61
C LYS A 64 -18.48 -13.87 20.13
N LYS A 65 -19.19 -14.59 20.97
CA LYS A 65 -19.84 -15.87 20.64
C LYS A 65 -20.94 -15.71 19.58
N GLU A 66 -21.74 -14.68 19.67
CA GLU A 66 -22.89 -14.50 18.77
C GLU A 66 -22.53 -13.88 17.43
N ARG A 67 -21.50 -13.02 17.40
CA ARG A 67 -21.18 -12.20 16.22
C ARG A 67 -19.77 -12.43 15.68
N ASN A 68 -18.86 -12.98 16.47
CA ASN A 68 -17.43 -13.07 16.21
C ASN A 68 -16.71 -11.70 16.14
N PHE A 69 -17.39 -10.63 15.80
CA PHE A 69 -16.94 -9.24 15.77
C PHE A 69 -18.10 -8.30 16.11
N GLY A 70 -17.80 -7.08 16.50
CA GLY A 70 -18.84 -6.09 16.75
C GLY A 70 -18.49 -5.05 17.81
N VAL A 71 -19.49 -4.26 18.16
CA VAL A 71 -19.38 -3.14 19.09
C VAL A 71 -20.20 -3.43 20.33
N LEU A 72 -19.56 -3.26 21.51
CA LEU A 72 -20.23 -3.17 22.81
C LEU A 72 -20.24 -1.70 23.25
N PHE A 73 -21.40 -1.09 23.29
CA PHE A 73 -21.60 0.27 23.79
C PHE A 73 -21.70 0.31 25.31
N ILE A 74 -20.94 1.20 25.96
CA ILE A 74 -20.95 1.42 27.42
C ILE A 74 -21.50 2.81 27.68
N PRO A 75 -22.66 2.93 28.37
CA PRO A 75 -23.24 4.23 28.66
C PRO A 75 -22.45 5.03 29.70
N GLU A 76 -22.61 6.35 29.70
CA GLU A 76 -22.08 7.23 30.73
C GLU A 76 -22.39 6.69 32.14
N GLY A 77 -21.37 6.68 32.98
CA GLY A 77 -21.48 6.18 34.34
C GLY A 77 -20.12 5.91 34.96
N THR A 78 -20.11 5.50 36.21
CA THR A 78 -18.89 5.07 36.91
C THR A 78 -19.01 3.58 37.25
N TYR A 79 -18.09 2.81 36.78
CA TYR A 79 -18.05 1.35 36.86
C TYR A 79 -16.83 0.89 37.65
N THR A 80 -16.99 0.01 38.60
CA THR A 80 -15.90 -0.57 39.40
C THR A 80 -15.61 -1.99 38.94
N ILE A 81 -14.34 -2.28 38.71
CA ILE A 81 -13.85 -3.64 38.40
C ILE A 81 -12.81 -4.07 39.46
N SER A 82 -12.71 -5.37 39.70
CA SER A 82 -11.70 -5.95 40.59
C SER A 82 -10.88 -7.09 39.95
N LYS A 83 -11.15 -7.41 38.68
CA LYS A 83 -10.50 -8.47 37.94
C LYS A 83 -10.12 -7.97 36.55
N THR A 84 -9.15 -8.64 35.93
CA THR A 84 -8.82 -8.41 34.51
C THR A 84 -10.04 -8.66 33.63
N ILE A 85 -10.30 -7.77 32.68
CA ILE A 85 -11.28 -7.91 31.60
C ILE A 85 -10.54 -8.26 30.32
N TYR A 86 -10.90 -9.36 29.69
CA TYR A 86 -10.30 -9.84 28.46
C TYR A 86 -11.12 -9.41 27.25
N ILE A 87 -10.48 -8.76 26.27
CA ILE A 87 -11.12 -8.28 25.05
C ILE A 87 -10.58 -9.11 23.88
N PRO A 88 -11.32 -10.11 23.37
CA PRO A 88 -10.88 -10.92 22.26
C PRO A 88 -10.88 -10.14 20.93
N ALA A 89 -10.13 -10.64 19.94
CA ALA A 89 -9.99 -10.02 18.62
C ALA A 89 -11.33 -9.56 18.03
N ALA A 90 -11.33 -8.40 17.37
CA ALA A 90 -12.45 -7.79 16.66
C ALA A 90 -13.66 -7.38 17.55
N ILE A 91 -13.46 -7.20 18.84
CA ILE A 91 -14.44 -6.59 19.72
C ILE A 91 -14.02 -5.16 20.04
N ARG A 92 -14.94 -4.22 19.87
CA ARG A 92 -14.77 -2.80 20.18
C ARG A 92 -15.62 -2.40 21.37
N LEU A 93 -15.00 -1.79 22.38
CA LEU A 93 -15.70 -1.16 23.49
C LEU A 93 -15.77 0.35 23.20
N ILE A 94 -16.97 0.90 23.13
CA ILE A 94 -17.21 2.32 22.81
C ILE A 94 -18.11 2.94 23.86
N GLY A 95 -17.60 4.00 24.53
CA GLY A 95 -18.37 4.77 25.50
C GLY A 95 -19.32 5.77 24.81
N TYR A 96 -20.46 6.08 25.45
CA TYR A 96 -21.37 7.13 25.00
C TYR A 96 -22.06 7.81 26.16
N GLY A 97 -22.56 9.03 25.99
CA GLY A 97 -23.21 9.87 26.94
C GLY A 97 -22.70 11.31 26.90
N ALA A 98 -23.07 12.18 27.79
CA ALA A 98 -22.54 13.55 27.87
C ALA A 98 -21.05 13.55 28.28
N HIS A 99 -20.68 12.63 29.19
CA HIS A 99 -19.31 12.39 29.61
C HIS A 99 -18.91 10.94 29.24
N ARG A 100 -17.61 10.71 29.16
CA ARG A 100 -17.07 9.36 28.94
C ARG A 100 -17.40 8.48 30.17
N PRO A 101 -17.80 7.21 29.98
CA PRO A 101 -17.90 6.28 31.10
C PRO A 101 -16.53 6.15 31.77
N LEU A 102 -16.50 6.12 33.10
CA LEU A 102 -15.29 5.95 33.90
C LEU A 102 -15.25 4.54 34.48
N ILE A 103 -14.20 3.77 34.11
CA ILE A 103 -13.98 2.43 34.66
C ILE A 103 -12.84 2.49 35.68
N ILE A 104 -13.10 2.10 36.91
CA ILE A 104 -12.18 2.20 38.05
C ILE A 104 -11.74 0.80 38.47
N LEU A 105 -10.43 0.55 38.50
CA LEU A 105 -9.88 -0.58 39.21
C LEU A 105 -9.99 -0.31 40.71
N LYS A 106 -10.74 -1.13 41.38
CA LYS A 106 -11.03 -1.02 42.83
C LYS A 106 -9.75 -0.91 43.66
N LYS A 107 -9.80 -0.10 44.72
CA LYS A 107 -8.72 0.00 45.72
C LYS A 107 -8.35 -1.40 46.26
N ASN A 108 -7.05 -1.69 46.31
CA ASN A 108 -6.50 -2.99 46.72
C ASN A 108 -7.16 -4.18 46.01
N ALA A 109 -7.35 -4.10 44.68
CA ALA A 109 -7.92 -5.19 43.88
C ALA A 109 -7.04 -6.45 43.96
N PRO A 110 -7.56 -7.62 44.28
CA PRO A 110 -6.75 -8.84 44.42
C PRO A 110 -5.95 -9.15 43.16
N GLY A 111 -4.65 -9.43 43.31
CA GLY A 111 -3.76 -9.75 42.20
C GLY A 111 -3.09 -8.54 41.53
N PHE A 112 -3.35 -7.31 42.01
CA PHE A 112 -2.74 -6.09 41.47
C PHE A 112 -1.72 -5.43 42.45
N GLN A 113 -1.44 -6.08 43.61
CA GLN A 113 -0.53 -5.55 44.62
C GLN A 113 0.93 -5.89 44.36
N GLU A 114 1.19 -7.06 43.78
CA GLU A 114 2.52 -7.59 43.57
C GLU A 114 2.81 -7.81 42.10
N GLU A 115 4.09 -7.67 41.73
CA GLU A 115 4.55 -7.98 40.39
C GLU A 115 4.30 -9.46 40.05
N ASN A 116 3.80 -9.73 38.86
CA ASN A 116 3.68 -11.10 38.36
C ASN A 116 4.98 -11.51 37.66
N PRO A 117 5.85 -12.34 38.27
CA PRO A 117 7.13 -12.68 37.69
C PRO A 117 7.03 -13.56 36.44
N LYS A 118 5.84 -14.14 36.19
CA LYS A 118 5.57 -14.96 34.99
C LYS A 118 5.08 -14.15 33.81
N ASP A 119 4.64 -12.92 34.04
CA ASP A 119 4.22 -12.02 32.98
C ASP A 119 5.39 -11.21 32.44
N LYS A 120 5.43 -11.02 31.14
CA LYS A 120 6.50 -10.27 30.44
C LYS A 120 6.60 -8.81 30.94
N GLY A 121 5.47 -8.15 31.20
CA GLY A 121 5.37 -6.82 31.80
C GLY A 121 5.53 -6.81 33.30
N ARG A 122 5.61 -8.00 33.96
CA ARG A 122 5.61 -8.16 35.41
C ARG A 122 4.44 -7.43 36.07
N ALA A 123 3.27 -7.49 35.45
CA ALA A 123 2.09 -6.68 35.79
C ALA A 123 0.82 -7.50 35.80
N SER A 124 -0.24 -6.87 36.25
CA SER A 124 -1.62 -7.29 36.10
C SER A 124 -2.41 -6.20 35.40
N TYR A 125 -3.30 -6.57 34.49
CA TYR A 125 -3.96 -5.64 33.56
C TYR A 125 -5.41 -5.43 33.91
N MET A 126 -5.90 -4.17 33.85
CA MET A 126 -7.33 -3.90 33.95
C MET A 126 -8.04 -4.48 32.73
N PHE A 127 -7.53 -4.15 31.52
CA PHE A 127 -7.99 -4.68 30.26
C PHE A 127 -6.85 -5.35 29.52
N TRP A 128 -7.12 -6.53 29.01
CA TRP A 128 -6.15 -7.31 28.24
C TRP A 128 -6.74 -7.72 26.90
N PHE A 129 -6.22 -7.14 25.83
CA PHE A 129 -6.57 -7.56 24.47
C PHE A 129 -5.95 -8.91 24.16
N THR A 130 -6.77 -9.84 23.69
CA THR A 130 -6.39 -11.24 23.45
C THR A 130 -6.71 -11.67 22.01
N SER A 131 -5.99 -12.67 21.51
CA SER A 131 -6.25 -13.20 20.17
C SER A 131 -7.54 -14.04 20.09
N SER A 132 -7.96 -14.60 21.21
CA SER A 132 -9.18 -15.43 21.34
C SER A 132 -9.77 -15.25 22.74
N PRO A 133 -11.03 -15.64 22.97
CA PRO A 133 -11.57 -15.75 24.33
C PRO A 133 -10.68 -16.64 25.21
N VAL A 134 -10.70 -16.40 26.52
CA VAL A 134 -10.06 -17.28 27.49
C VAL A 134 -10.66 -18.69 27.36
N ASP A 135 -9.83 -19.69 27.23
CA ASP A 135 -10.31 -21.05 27.01
C ASP A 135 -10.87 -21.71 28.30
N SER A 136 -11.45 -22.89 28.15
CA SER A 136 -12.05 -23.64 29.28
C SER A 136 -11.07 -24.07 30.36
N THR A 137 -9.77 -24.02 30.11
CA THR A 137 -8.68 -24.28 31.05
C THR A 137 -8.23 -23.03 31.79
N GLY A 138 -8.73 -21.85 31.42
CA GLY A 138 -8.30 -20.54 31.93
C GLY A 138 -7.04 -20.02 31.26
N THR A 139 -6.62 -20.59 30.14
CA THR A 139 -5.46 -20.12 29.39
C THR A 139 -5.81 -18.84 28.62
N VAL A 140 -4.97 -17.81 28.77
CA VAL A 140 -5.06 -16.55 28.07
C VAL A 140 -4.12 -16.57 26.87
N HIS A 141 -4.65 -16.35 25.69
CA HIS A 141 -3.88 -16.22 24.46
C HIS A 141 -3.67 -14.72 24.16
N ASP A 142 -2.46 -14.23 24.41
CA ASP A 142 -2.15 -12.81 24.18
C ASP A 142 -2.48 -12.35 22.76
N ALA A 143 -2.76 -11.07 22.62
CA ALA A 143 -2.87 -10.45 21.31
C ALA A 143 -1.52 -10.53 20.55
N GLY A 144 -1.54 -10.36 19.26
CA GLY A 144 -0.35 -10.40 18.41
C GLY A 144 -0.69 -10.00 16.97
N ALA A 145 0.17 -10.39 16.03
CA ALA A 145 0.08 -10.07 14.61
C ALA A 145 -1.26 -10.45 13.93
N GLY A 146 -2.00 -11.40 14.50
CA GLY A 146 -3.33 -11.80 14.00
C GLY A 146 -4.52 -11.19 14.78
N THR A 147 -4.29 -10.25 15.67
CA THR A 147 -5.35 -9.65 16.49
C THR A 147 -5.78 -8.33 15.91
N PHE A 148 -6.80 -8.36 15.06
CA PHE A 148 -7.28 -7.22 14.29
C PHE A 148 -8.58 -6.63 14.85
N TYR A 149 -8.87 -5.36 14.51
CA TYR A 149 -10.15 -4.66 14.69
C TYR A 149 -10.60 -4.44 16.13
N SER A 150 -9.74 -4.67 17.10
CA SER A 150 -10.05 -4.49 18.51
C SER A 150 -9.88 -3.02 18.91
N ALA A 151 -10.78 -2.49 19.74
CA ALA A 151 -10.64 -1.11 20.19
C ALA A 151 -11.22 -0.86 21.59
N LEU A 152 -10.65 0.17 22.25
CA LEU A 152 -11.26 0.83 23.38
C LEU A 152 -11.29 2.33 23.06
N SER A 153 -12.49 2.88 22.98
CA SER A 153 -12.68 4.27 22.55
C SER A 153 -13.70 5.01 23.40
N ASN A 154 -13.40 6.27 23.69
CA ASN A 154 -14.30 7.17 24.41
C ASN A 154 -14.68 6.64 25.82
N ILE A 155 -13.70 6.03 26.52
CA ILE A 155 -13.82 5.45 27.86
C ILE A 155 -12.63 5.91 28.68
N ASP A 156 -12.86 6.46 29.85
CA ASP A 156 -11.81 6.84 30.79
C ASP A 156 -11.50 5.72 31.79
N LEU A 157 -10.24 5.59 32.17
CA LEU A 157 -9.77 4.54 33.06
C LEU A 157 -9.09 5.14 34.29
N LYS A 158 -9.29 4.49 35.45
CA LYS A 158 -8.62 4.90 36.69
C LYS A 158 -8.12 3.69 37.48
N ILE A 159 -6.89 3.77 37.97
CA ILE A 159 -6.29 2.81 38.89
C ILE A 159 -6.34 3.44 40.29
N ASP A 160 -7.22 2.94 41.17
CA ASP A 160 -7.26 3.38 42.57
C ASP A 160 -6.09 2.87 43.40
N ASP A 161 -5.87 3.49 44.55
CA ASP A 161 -4.76 3.23 45.46
C ASP A 161 -4.59 1.74 45.85
N GLY A 162 -3.36 1.33 46.13
CA GLY A 162 -3.05 0.00 46.59
C GLY A 162 -2.91 -1.05 45.46
N ASN A 163 -2.71 -0.59 44.22
CA ASN A 163 -2.53 -1.43 43.04
C ASN A 163 -1.19 -1.10 42.30
N PRO A 164 -0.03 -1.20 42.95
CA PRO A 164 1.23 -0.73 42.35
C PRO A 164 1.70 -1.55 41.14
N ALA A 165 1.24 -2.81 41.00
CA ALA A 165 1.56 -3.66 39.85
C ALA A 165 0.51 -3.56 38.70
N ALA A 166 -0.50 -2.68 38.86
CA ALA A 166 -1.54 -2.51 37.86
C ALA A 166 -1.07 -1.75 36.62
N VAL A 167 -1.48 -2.24 35.46
CA VAL A 167 -1.42 -1.56 34.16
C VAL A 167 -2.84 -1.42 33.64
N ALA A 168 -3.18 -0.26 33.07
CA ALA A 168 -4.55 -0.07 32.59
C ALA A 168 -4.88 -0.94 31.38
N LEU A 169 -4.02 -0.96 30.36
CA LEU A 169 -4.27 -1.70 29.11
C LEU A 169 -3.04 -2.49 28.66
N ARG A 170 -3.25 -3.75 28.22
CA ARG A 170 -2.29 -4.50 27.43
C ARG A 170 -2.76 -4.51 25.97
N THR A 171 -1.97 -3.91 25.07
CA THR A 171 -2.41 -3.52 23.73
C THR A 171 -1.55 -4.11 22.59
N HIS A 172 -1.04 -5.31 22.75
CA HIS A 172 -0.23 -6.00 21.74
C HIS A 172 -1.09 -6.49 20.56
N PHE A 173 -1.81 -5.60 19.90
CA PHE A 173 -2.72 -5.91 18.79
C PHE A 173 -2.21 -5.36 17.44
N ALA A 174 -2.86 -5.75 16.35
CA ALA A 174 -2.50 -5.48 14.98
C ALA A 174 -3.44 -4.44 14.31
N GLN A 175 -3.46 -4.42 13.00
CA GLN A 175 -4.14 -3.44 12.16
C GLN A 175 -5.62 -3.25 12.52
N HIS A 176 -6.12 -2.03 12.32
CA HIS A 176 -7.48 -1.58 12.71
C HIS A 176 -7.80 -1.70 14.20
N SER A 177 -6.79 -1.97 15.04
CA SER A 177 -6.95 -1.94 16.47
C SER A 177 -6.40 -0.63 17.02
N PHE A 178 -7.09 -0.04 18.01
CA PHE A 178 -6.69 1.26 18.54
C PHE A 178 -7.23 1.52 19.95
N VAL A 179 -6.59 2.50 20.62
CA VAL A 179 -7.13 3.16 21.81
C VAL A 179 -7.29 4.65 21.47
N ALA A 180 -8.52 5.17 21.64
CA ALA A 180 -8.77 6.57 21.28
C ALA A 180 -9.71 7.28 22.25
N HIS A 181 -9.50 8.60 22.40
CA HIS A 181 -10.34 9.47 23.22
C HIS A 181 -10.47 8.98 24.65
N CYS A 182 -9.33 8.73 25.32
CA CYS A 182 -9.27 8.18 26.67
C CYS A 182 -8.42 9.04 27.60
N ASN A 183 -8.87 9.26 28.82
CA ASN A 183 -8.03 9.72 29.91
C ASN A 183 -7.71 8.52 30.82
N ILE A 184 -6.43 8.31 31.12
CA ILE A 184 -5.97 7.19 31.98
C ILE A 184 -5.29 7.76 33.21
N ASP A 185 -6.00 7.73 34.34
CA ASP A 185 -5.42 8.05 35.67
C ASP A 185 -4.76 6.79 36.24
N ILE A 186 -3.44 6.74 36.07
CA ILE A 186 -2.63 5.59 36.51
C ILE A 186 -2.36 5.68 38.02
N GLY A 187 -2.45 6.86 38.60
CA GLY A 187 -2.20 7.10 40.00
C GLY A 187 -0.81 6.59 40.46
N ARG A 188 -0.82 5.62 41.36
CA ARG A 188 0.39 4.93 41.83
C ARG A 188 0.67 3.60 41.15
N GLY A 189 -0.13 3.24 40.13
CA GLY A 189 0.06 2.04 39.32
C GLY A 189 1.35 2.07 38.51
N ARG A 190 1.58 0.98 37.78
CA ARG A 190 2.80 0.77 37.00
C ARG A 190 2.78 1.53 35.67
N ALA A 191 1.80 1.30 34.81
CA ALA A 191 1.74 1.95 33.50
C ALA A 191 0.30 2.15 33.01
N GLY A 192 0.15 3.06 32.06
CA GLY A 192 -1.10 3.20 31.29
C GLY A 192 -1.25 2.11 30.24
N LEU A 193 -0.22 1.93 29.41
CA LEU A 193 -0.18 0.85 28.42
C LEU A 193 1.03 -0.06 28.66
N PHE A 194 0.81 -1.35 28.43
CA PHE A 194 1.89 -2.32 28.28
C PHE A 194 1.81 -3.02 26.92
N ASP A 195 2.96 -3.14 26.26
CA ASP A 195 3.14 -3.45 24.86
C ASP A 195 2.24 -2.58 23.95
N VAL A 196 2.69 -2.30 22.77
CA VAL A 196 1.97 -1.41 21.86
C VAL A 196 1.75 -2.09 20.52
N GLY A 197 0.74 -1.65 19.81
CA GLY A 197 0.46 -2.07 18.45
C GLY A 197 -0.44 -1.06 17.75
N ASN A 198 -0.32 -0.97 16.46
CA ASN A 198 -1.06 -0.13 15.55
C ASN A 198 -1.13 1.36 15.96
N MET A 199 -2.10 1.78 16.80
CA MET A 199 -2.34 3.22 16.95
C MET A 199 -3.00 3.61 18.27
N ILE A 200 -2.63 4.83 18.77
CA ILE A 200 -3.41 5.57 19.78
C ILE A 200 -3.65 7.02 19.32
N GLU A 201 -4.81 7.57 19.70
CA GLU A 201 -5.23 8.93 19.35
C GLU A 201 -5.99 9.61 20.49
N ASP A 202 -5.64 10.88 20.81
CA ASP A 202 -6.24 11.65 21.92
C ASP A 202 -6.31 10.85 23.23
N VAL A 203 -5.15 10.30 23.64
CA VAL A 203 -5.00 9.57 24.90
C VAL A 203 -4.15 10.37 25.85
N LYS A 204 -4.63 10.55 27.10
CA LYS A 204 -3.95 11.31 28.14
C LYS A 204 -3.60 10.41 29.32
N PHE A 205 -2.34 10.47 29.74
CA PHE A 205 -1.80 9.63 30.80
C PHE A 205 -1.40 10.51 32.01
N PHE A 206 -1.96 10.19 33.17
CA PHE A 206 -1.70 10.92 34.42
C PHE A 206 -1.09 9.99 35.46
N GLY A 207 0.06 10.39 36.05
CA GLY A 207 0.73 9.60 37.08
C GLY A 207 1.38 8.32 36.54
N GLY A 208 1.44 7.30 37.38
CA GLY A 208 2.09 6.04 37.06
C GLY A 208 3.60 6.02 37.24
N GLU A 209 4.21 4.86 37.13
CA GLU A 209 5.65 4.73 36.95
C GLU A 209 6.04 5.13 35.52
N TYR A 210 5.26 4.61 34.56
CA TYR A 210 5.33 4.88 33.12
C TYR A 210 3.95 5.30 32.58
N GLY A 211 3.94 6.11 31.53
CA GLY A 211 2.74 6.26 30.70
C GLY A 211 2.57 5.04 29.78
N ILE A 212 3.62 4.76 29.01
CA ILE A 212 3.74 3.56 28.16
C ILE A 212 4.98 2.79 28.55
N TYR A 213 4.85 1.48 28.73
CA TYR A 213 5.96 0.54 28.82
C TYR A 213 5.78 -0.53 27.77
N THR A 214 6.73 -0.62 26.84
CA THR A 214 6.62 -1.58 25.74
C THR A 214 7.93 -2.33 25.54
N THR A 215 7.79 -3.57 25.15
CA THR A 215 8.86 -4.40 24.59
C THR A 215 8.68 -4.43 23.07
N LYS A 216 9.52 -5.19 22.36
CA LYS A 216 9.43 -5.33 20.92
C LYS A 216 8.02 -5.79 20.51
N ALA A 217 7.34 -4.99 19.70
CA ALA A 217 6.08 -5.38 19.09
C ALA A 217 6.31 -6.52 18.08
N SER A 218 5.33 -7.38 17.91
CA SER A 218 5.35 -8.42 16.89
C SER A 218 4.19 -8.15 15.93
N PRO A 219 4.44 -8.06 14.63
CA PRO A 219 5.66 -8.40 13.88
C PRO A 219 6.73 -7.30 13.83
N GLY A 220 6.60 -6.19 14.56
CA GLY A 220 7.62 -5.14 14.60
C GLY A 220 7.36 -4.00 13.62
N TRP A 221 6.11 -3.75 13.30
CA TRP A 221 5.71 -2.53 12.61
C TRP A 221 5.72 -1.33 13.57
N GLN A 222 5.71 -0.16 13.00
CA GLN A 222 5.69 1.10 13.71
C GLN A 222 4.37 1.32 14.47
N PHE A 223 4.50 1.98 15.60
CA PHE A 223 3.37 2.38 16.42
C PHE A 223 3.05 3.86 16.19
N MET A 224 1.81 4.17 15.81
CA MET A 224 1.36 5.54 15.56
C MET A 224 0.73 6.17 16.80
N MET A 225 1.22 7.36 17.17
CA MET A 225 0.69 8.17 18.27
C MET A 225 0.25 9.54 17.77
N LEU A 226 -1.03 9.87 17.92
CA LEU A 226 -1.61 11.16 17.55
C LEU A 226 -2.17 11.88 18.79
N ASP A 227 -1.85 13.16 18.94
CA ASP A 227 -2.47 14.05 19.93
C ASP A 227 -2.43 13.52 21.38
N THR A 228 -1.28 12.99 21.81
CA THR A 228 -1.13 12.34 23.11
C THR A 228 -0.60 13.31 24.19
N TYR A 229 -0.95 13.04 25.45
CA TYR A 229 -0.54 13.85 26.59
C TYR A 229 -0.07 13.00 27.76
N PHE A 230 1.05 13.37 28.38
CA PHE A 230 1.65 12.70 29.53
C PHE A 230 1.96 13.71 30.63
N GLU A 231 1.56 13.39 31.86
CA GLU A 231 1.87 14.26 33.01
C GLU A 231 2.12 13.48 34.31
N GLY A 232 3.23 13.76 34.95
CA GLY A 232 3.49 13.30 36.32
C GLY A 232 3.92 11.84 36.45
N GLN A 233 4.44 11.20 35.38
CA GLN A 233 5.04 9.88 35.49
C GLN A 233 6.28 9.93 36.38
N ARG A 234 6.46 8.91 37.24
CA ARG A 234 7.54 8.90 38.24
C ARG A 234 8.91 8.51 37.66
N GLN A 235 8.97 7.84 36.51
CA GLN A 235 10.23 7.48 35.85
C GLN A 235 10.33 8.10 34.46
N THR A 236 9.49 7.69 33.52
CA THR A 236 9.49 8.23 32.16
C THR A 236 8.09 8.17 31.55
N ALA A 237 7.79 9.06 30.61
CA ALA A 237 6.52 8.99 29.89
C ALA A 237 6.46 7.71 29.04
N ILE A 238 7.55 7.35 28.34
CA ILE A 238 7.63 6.16 27.48
C ILE A 238 8.92 5.39 27.78
N LYS A 239 8.79 4.11 28.14
CA LYS A 239 9.90 3.16 28.19
C LYS A 239 9.72 2.16 27.05
N THR A 240 10.72 2.04 26.20
CA THR A 240 10.59 1.30 24.94
C THR A 240 11.75 0.36 24.63
N GLN A 241 11.48 -0.57 23.72
CA GLN A 241 12.42 -1.56 23.20
C GLN A 241 11.97 -2.00 21.80
N GLU A 242 12.64 -1.51 20.75
CA GLU A 242 12.43 -1.92 19.34
C GLU A 242 10.95 -1.90 18.88
N ALA A 243 10.17 -0.90 19.31
CA ALA A 243 8.74 -0.83 18.98
C ALA A 243 8.44 0.04 17.76
N GLY A 244 9.32 0.95 17.41
CA GLY A 244 9.15 1.88 16.29
C GLY A 244 8.04 2.91 16.53
N PHE A 245 8.41 4.11 16.97
CA PHE A 245 7.44 5.16 17.32
C PHE A 245 7.33 6.24 16.26
N THR A 246 6.11 6.44 15.76
CA THR A 246 5.73 7.61 14.97
C THR A 246 4.84 8.51 15.81
N ILE A 247 5.37 9.64 16.24
CA ILE A 247 4.73 10.51 17.26
C ILE A 247 4.43 11.87 16.63
N VAL A 248 3.14 12.23 16.61
CA VAL A 248 2.66 13.52 16.11
C VAL A 248 1.89 14.24 17.21
N ARG A 249 2.30 15.46 17.55
CA ARG A 249 1.67 16.36 18.54
C ARG A 249 1.56 15.76 19.96
N MET A 250 2.65 15.10 20.41
CA MET A 250 2.74 14.67 21.82
C MET A 250 3.13 15.82 22.74
N GLN A 251 2.48 15.91 23.87
CA GLN A 251 2.83 16.83 24.96
C GLN A 251 3.23 16.05 26.21
N VAL A 252 4.37 16.41 26.81
CA VAL A 252 4.86 15.78 28.06
C VAL A 252 5.21 16.85 29.09
N LYS A 253 4.71 16.68 30.32
CA LYS A 253 4.94 17.64 31.42
C LYS A 253 5.30 16.95 32.73
N ASN A 254 6.17 17.62 33.50
CA ASN A 254 6.43 17.26 34.89
C ASN A 254 6.87 15.80 35.07
N THR A 255 7.79 15.32 34.24
CA THR A 255 8.33 13.96 34.30
C THR A 255 9.85 13.97 34.38
N PRO A 256 10.50 12.94 34.93
CA PRO A 256 11.95 12.85 34.91
C PRO A 256 12.55 12.68 33.51
N SER A 257 11.86 11.95 32.62
CA SER A 257 12.26 11.69 31.24
C SER A 257 11.06 11.54 30.33
N VAL A 258 11.25 11.72 29.03
CA VAL A 258 10.19 11.57 28.02
C VAL A 258 10.22 10.18 27.37
N ILE A 259 11.36 9.81 26.76
CA ILE A 259 11.52 8.48 26.14
C ILE A 259 12.83 7.86 26.64
N GLN A 260 12.73 6.68 27.19
CA GLN A 260 13.87 5.87 27.62
C GLN A 260 13.89 4.56 26.83
N VAL A 261 14.90 4.40 26.01
CA VAL A 261 15.16 3.12 25.35
C VAL A 261 15.80 2.17 26.39
N THR A 262 15.30 0.95 26.46
CA THR A 262 15.79 -0.09 27.38
C THR A 262 17.28 -0.38 27.11
N PRO A 263 18.14 -0.53 28.14
CA PRO A 263 19.54 -0.83 27.95
C PRO A 263 19.80 -2.01 27.02
N ASN A 264 20.79 -1.87 26.14
CA ASN A 264 21.19 -2.84 25.09
C ASN A 264 20.17 -3.03 23.96
N TYR A 265 19.21 -2.13 23.81
CA TYR A 265 18.26 -2.11 22.69
C TYR A 265 18.34 -0.80 21.93
N TRP A 266 17.94 -0.84 20.69
CA TRP A 266 17.81 0.30 19.78
C TRP A 266 16.33 0.69 19.60
N GLU A 267 16.09 1.82 18.94
CA GLU A 267 14.72 2.26 18.64
C GLU A 267 14.69 3.09 17.35
N LYS A 268 13.54 3.11 16.69
CA LYS A 268 13.24 4.00 15.57
C LYS A 268 12.23 5.03 16.04
N LEU A 269 12.68 6.27 16.18
CA LEU A 269 11.89 7.35 16.74
C LEU A 269 11.68 8.47 15.71
N PHE A 270 10.44 8.74 15.38
CA PHE A 270 10.04 9.93 14.65
C PHE A 270 9.10 10.79 15.51
N LEU A 271 9.46 12.06 15.74
CA LEU A 271 8.68 13.01 16.52
C LEU A 271 8.45 14.28 15.72
N THR A 272 7.19 14.71 15.61
CA THR A 272 6.88 16.01 14.99
C THR A 272 5.83 16.78 15.80
N ASP A 273 5.96 18.12 15.83
CA ASP A 273 5.05 19.05 16.51
C ASP A 273 4.86 18.78 18.02
N CYS A 274 5.88 18.23 18.64
CA CYS A 274 5.85 17.82 20.04
C CYS A 274 6.22 18.97 21.01
N ARG A 275 5.88 18.76 22.30
CA ARG A 275 6.13 19.75 23.34
C ARG A 275 6.56 19.09 24.65
N PHE A 276 7.70 19.49 25.20
CA PHE A 276 8.24 19.00 26.49
C PHE A 276 8.39 20.14 27.48
N GLU A 277 7.85 19.96 28.69
CA GLU A 277 7.85 20.98 29.73
C GLU A 277 8.22 20.40 31.10
N ASN A 278 9.21 21.03 31.77
CA ASN A 278 9.66 20.64 33.11
C ASN A 278 10.12 19.17 33.16
N ILE A 279 11.06 18.82 32.31
CA ILE A 279 11.71 17.49 32.27
C ILE A 279 13.01 17.60 33.09
N SER A 280 13.05 16.89 34.21
CA SER A 280 14.15 17.09 35.20
C SER A 280 15.45 16.37 34.85
N GLY A 281 15.39 15.30 34.06
CA GLY A 281 16.55 14.56 33.55
C GLY A 281 16.63 14.65 32.01
N PRO A 282 17.30 13.68 31.35
CA PRO A 282 17.36 13.61 29.91
C PRO A 282 15.96 13.38 29.32
N ALA A 283 15.57 14.20 28.33
CA ALA A 283 14.29 13.98 27.64
C ALA A 283 14.32 12.65 26.89
N LEU A 284 15.38 12.37 26.14
CA LEU A 284 15.57 11.13 25.42
C LEU A 284 16.83 10.41 25.90
N THR A 285 16.77 9.09 26.09
CA THR A 285 17.92 8.23 26.37
C THR A 285 18.02 7.16 25.29
N LEU A 286 19.10 7.20 24.50
CA LEU A 286 19.36 6.28 23.38
C LEU A 286 20.37 5.23 23.83
N SER A 287 19.91 4.09 24.33
CA SER A 287 20.73 3.12 25.05
C SER A 287 21.71 2.31 24.19
N ASP A 288 21.46 2.15 22.91
CA ASP A 288 22.30 1.44 21.94
C ASP A 288 22.60 2.35 20.75
N GLU A 289 23.17 3.51 21.05
CA GLU A 289 23.33 4.60 20.09
C GLU A 289 24.24 4.28 18.90
N ASP A 290 25.20 3.37 19.06
CA ASP A 290 26.09 2.92 17.98
C ASP A 290 25.50 1.76 17.13
N ASN A 291 24.31 1.31 17.46
CA ASN A 291 23.60 0.30 16.66
C ASN A 291 23.15 0.88 15.33
N ALA A 292 23.39 0.16 14.24
CA ALA A 292 22.98 0.55 12.90
C ALA A 292 21.47 0.80 12.74
N ASN A 293 20.66 0.16 13.58
CA ASN A 293 19.21 0.31 13.57
C ASN A 293 18.70 1.46 14.45
N MET A 294 19.57 2.14 15.21
CA MET A 294 19.16 3.32 15.97
C MET A 294 18.90 4.49 15.04
N GLN A 295 17.68 4.94 14.98
CA GLN A 295 17.24 6.01 14.09
C GLN A 295 16.39 7.02 14.85
N LEU A 296 16.76 8.31 14.78
CA LEU A 296 16.00 9.38 15.41
C LEU A 296 15.78 10.53 14.44
N ASN A 297 14.54 10.90 14.28
CA ASN A 297 14.14 12.12 13.58
C ASN A 297 13.21 12.96 14.45
N ILE A 298 13.57 14.22 14.65
CA ILE A 298 12.74 15.20 15.36
C ILE A 298 12.48 16.37 14.42
N ARG A 299 11.22 16.79 14.32
CA ARG A 299 10.76 17.97 13.61
C ARG A 299 9.92 18.84 14.55
N ASN A 300 10.17 20.13 14.56
CA ASN A 300 9.30 21.10 15.25
C ASN A 300 8.98 20.76 16.72
N LEU A 301 9.98 20.35 17.51
CA LEU A 301 9.85 20.10 18.95
C LEU A 301 10.11 21.39 19.74
N VAL A 302 9.20 21.75 20.64
CA VAL A 302 9.38 22.90 21.56
C VAL A 302 9.58 22.42 22.97
N CYS A 303 10.64 22.92 23.63
CA CYS A 303 11.01 22.54 24.98
C CYS A 303 11.03 23.76 25.92
N ARG A 304 10.57 23.57 27.17
CA ARG A 304 10.71 24.52 28.28
C ARG A 304 11.22 23.78 29.54
N ASN A 305 12.24 24.32 30.20
CA ASN A 305 12.85 23.72 31.38
C ASN A 305 13.17 22.23 31.15
N THR A 306 13.87 21.95 30.04
CA THR A 306 14.35 20.63 29.66
C THR A 306 15.85 20.74 29.38
N PRO A 307 16.69 20.62 30.41
CA PRO A 307 18.12 21.00 30.33
C PRO A 307 18.96 20.03 29.48
N ILE A 308 18.57 18.77 29.40
CA ILE A 308 19.22 17.73 28.59
C ILE A 308 18.24 17.19 27.59
N LEU A 309 18.51 17.39 26.28
CA LEU A 309 17.64 16.88 25.23
C LEU A 309 17.88 15.38 25.00
N ILE A 310 19.14 14.97 24.84
CA ILE A 310 19.51 13.57 24.59
C ILE A 310 20.63 13.16 25.48
N HIS A 311 20.59 11.95 26.02
CA HIS A 311 21.69 11.24 26.66
C HIS A 311 22.05 10.00 25.84
N TYR A 312 23.35 9.84 25.61
CA TYR A 312 23.98 8.71 24.93
C TYR A 312 24.81 7.89 25.97
N PRO A 313 24.21 6.80 26.50
CA PRO A 313 24.82 6.08 27.64
C PRO A 313 26.15 5.41 27.34
N LYS A 314 26.38 4.87 26.13
CA LYS A 314 27.66 4.22 25.78
C LYS A 314 28.78 5.23 25.62
N ALA A 315 28.54 6.37 25.05
CA ALA A 315 29.51 7.44 24.89
C ALA A 315 29.64 8.32 26.14
N ASP A 316 28.72 8.17 27.11
CA ASP A 316 28.59 9.02 28.31
C ASP A 316 28.53 10.52 27.96
N THR A 317 27.78 10.84 26.90
CA THR A 317 27.64 12.21 26.40
C THR A 317 26.20 12.68 26.40
N THR A 318 26.03 14.01 26.34
CA THR A 318 24.69 14.62 26.34
C THR A 318 24.58 15.75 25.34
N THR A 319 23.41 15.87 24.72
CA THR A 319 23.01 17.07 24.00
C THR A 319 22.27 18.01 24.94
N LYS A 320 22.90 19.15 25.28
CA LYS A 320 22.35 20.12 26.24
C LYS A 320 21.44 21.14 25.57
N ALA A 321 20.48 21.65 26.32
CA ALA A 321 19.60 22.72 25.89
C ALA A 321 20.39 24.04 25.68
N PRO A 322 20.15 24.79 24.60
CA PRO A 322 20.82 26.08 24.38
C PRO A 322 20.22 27.23 25.22
N ALA A 323 19.01 27.06 25.75
CA ALA A 323 18.27 28.05 26.52
C ALA A 323 17.15 27.41 27.36
N PRO A 324 16.56 28.13 28.34
CA PRO A 324 15.41 27.62 29.11
C PRO A 324 14.16 27.30 28.24
N ILE A 325 13.95 28.04 27.14
CA ILE A 325 12.93 27.77 26.14
C ILE A 325 13.63 27.71 24.79
N TYR A 326 13.43 26.61 24.08
CA TYR A 326 14.04 26.42 22.76
C TYR A 326 13.15 25.60 21.83
N LYS A 327 13.42 25.71 20.53
CA LYS A 327 12.78 24.93 19.49
C LYS A 327 13.83 24.14 18.72
N VAL A 328 13.66 22.85 18.61
CA VAL A 328 14.37 21.97 17.69
C VAL A 328 13.58 21.97 16.39
N GLN A 329 14.07 22.69 15.38
CA GLN A 329 13.44 22.69 14.05
C GLN A 329 13.63 21.34 13.37
N ARG A 330 14.86 20.83 13.47
CA ARG A 330 15.24 19.54 12.91
C ARG A 330 16.35 18.91 13.76
N LEU A 331 16.20 17.61 14.02
CA LEU A 331 17.28 16.76 14.49
C LEU A 331 17.19 15.43 13.77
N VAL A 332 18.32 14.99 13.21
CA VAL A 332 18.46 13.66 12.59
C VAL A 332 19.69 12.99 13.16
N TYR A 333 19.53 11.78 13.68
CA TYR A 333 20.61 10.94 14.20
C TYR A 333 20.61 9.59 13.50
N GLY A 334 21.77 9.16 13.02
CA GLY A 334 21.99 7.87 12.38
C GLY A 334 22.55 7.99 10.95
N LEU A 335 22.35 6.96 10.13
CA LEU A 335 22.84 6.92 8.76
C LEU A 335 22.03 7.86 7.86
N GLN A 336 22.72 8.76 7.15
CA GLN A 336 22.09 9.79 6.32
C GLN A 336 22.75 9.89 4.95
N MET A 337 21.92 10.15 3.95
CA MET A 337 22.30 10.44 2.58
C MET A 337 21.64 11.75 2.14
N ASP A 338 22.44 12.72 1.69
CA ASP A 338 21.95 14.06 1.33
C ASP A 338 21.42 14.15 -0.09
N ASP A 339 21.73 13.17 -0.91
CA ASP A 339 21.13 12.92 -2.24
C ASP A 339 21.49 11.51 -2.70
N LEU A 340 20.92 11.10 -3.83
CA LEU A 340 21.15 9.79 -4.45
C LEU A 340 22.61 9.53 -4.83
N ASP A 341 23.36 10.59 -5.20
CA ASP A 341 24.75 10.51 -5.60
C ASP A 341 25.74 10.72 -4.44
N LYS A 342 25.25 10.84 -3.20
CA LYS A 342 26.08 11.11 -2.02
C LYS A 342 26.32 9.87 -1.19
N ASP A 343 27.52 9.79 -0.62
CA ASP A 343 27.87 8.74 0.33
C ASP A 343 27.01 8.79 1.59
N ALA A 344 26.61 7.62 2.04
CA ALA A 344 25.94 7.45 3.31
C ALA A 344 26.91 7.72 4.47
N LYS A 345 26.50 8.55 5.46
CA LYS A 345 27.33 8.94 6.61
C LYS A 345 26.53 8.84 7.90
N TYR A 346 27.14 8.24 8.92
CA TYR A 346 26.66 8.31 10.30
C TYR A 346 26.96 9.68 10.87
N ARG A 347 25.94 10.41 11.28
CA ARG A 347 26.10 11.75 11.88
C ARG A 347 24.85 12.20 12.64
N THR A 348 25.04 13.28 13.39
CA THR A 348 23.94 14.04 14.01
C THR A 348 23.85 15.40 13.35
N ASP A 349 22.72 15.69 12.74
CA ASP A 349 22.38 17.00 12.21
C ASP A 349 21.31 17.63 13.10
N MET A 350 21.55 18.85 13.60
CA MET A 350 20.64 19.51 14.53
C MET A 350 20.53 21.00 14.26
N GLU A 351 19.29 21.48 14.11
CA GLU A 351 18.94 22.89 14.01
C GLU A 351 18.08 23.26 15.20
N VAL A 352 18.63 24.15 16.07
CA VAL A 352 17.98 24.58 17.32
C VAL A 352 18.00 26.09 17.45
N THR A 353 16.90 26.67 17.89
CA THR A 353 16.75 28.10 18.14
C THR A 353 16.27 28.36 19.57
N ALA A 354 16.90 29.27 20.28
CA ALA A 354 16.41 29.79 21.55
C ALA A 354 15.15 30.65 21.34
N LEU A 355 14.17 30.47 22.21
CA LEU A 355 12.92 31.23 22.18
C LEU A 355 12.79 32.11 23.41
N LYS A 356 12.11 33.26 23.27
CA LYS A 356 11.79 34.15 24.42
C LYS A 356 10.54 33.70 25.16
N THR A 357 9.57 33.14 24.44
CA THR A 357 8.28 32.68 24.99
C THR A 357 7.91 31.34 24.39
N MET A 358 7.13 30.58 25.15
CA MET A 358 6.59 29.28 24.72
C MET A 358 5.46 29.52 23.69
N PRO A 359 5.55 29.02 22.45
CA PRO A 359 4.44 29.11 21.51
C PRO A 359 3.27 28.24 21.97
N ALA A 360 2.08 28.45 21.41
CA ALA A 360 0.96 27.54 21.61
C ALA A 360 1.29 26.12 21.08
N PRO A 361 0.71 25.06 21.65
CA PRO A 361 0.81 23.73 21.07
C PRO A 361 0.27 23.72 19.63
N ALA A 362 0.79 22.83 18.79
CA ALA A 362 0.21 22.57 17.48
C ALA A 362 -1.23 22.05 17.65
N ALA A 363 -2.15 22.60 16.89
CA ALA A 363 -3.52 22.14 16.86
C ALA A 363 -3.64 20.81 16.12
N SER A 364 -4.57 19.96 16.54
CA SER A 364 -4.92 18.76 15.77
C SER A 364 -5.47 19.15 14.41
N ASP A 365 -5.06 18.42 13.39
CA ASP A 365 -5.59 18.57 12.03
C ASP A 365 -6.64 17.50 11.71
N ILE A 366 -6.97 16.63 12.67
CA ILE A 366 -7.98 15.59 12.50
C ILE A 366 -9.39 16.23 12.58
N PRO A 367 -10.22 16.11 11.54
CA PRO A 367 -11.59 16.62 11.56
C PRO A 367 -12.43 15.92 12.63
N SER A 368 -13.19 16.69 13.39
CA SER A 368 -14.16 16.14 14.33
C SER A 368 -15.40 15.64 13.59
N LEU A 369 -15.94 14.51 14.02
CA LEU A 369 -17.25 14.05 13.55
C LEU A 369 -18.35 15.00 14.03
N PRO A 370 -19.44 15.19 13.27
CA PRO A 370 -20.64 15.88 13.71
C PRO A 370 -21.24 15.24 14.98
N ALA A 371 -22.01 16.00 15.74
CA ALA A 371 -22.67 15.47 16.93
C ALA A 371 -23.64 14.33 16.57
N VAL A 372 -23.73 13.29 17.40
CA VAL A 372 -24.53 12.09 17.12
C VAL A 372 -26.00 12.41 16.79
N LYS A 373 -26.56 13.49 17.36
CA LYS A 373 -27.92 13.95 17.04
C LYS A 373 -28.13 14.33 15.57
N GLU A 374 -27.06 14.57 14.83
CA GLU A 374 -27.10 14.94 13.42
C GLU A 374 -26.99 13.69 12.51
N TRP A 375 -26.71 12.53 13.10
CA TRP A 375 -26.54 11.29 12.35
C TRP A 375 -27.89 10.70 11.98
N VAL A 376 -28.10 10.48 10.69
CA VAL A 376 -29.31 9.81 10.21
C VAL A 376 -28.98 8.34 9.98
N ASN A 377 -29.74 7.46 10.61
CA ASN A 377 -29.54 6.02 10.53
C ASN A 377 -30.00 5.48 9.18
N LEU A 378 -29.09 4.90 8.41
CA LEU A 378 -29.34 4.42 7.04
C LEU A 378 -30.48 3.37 6.98
N LYS A 379 -30.61 2.50 7.99
CA LYS A 379 -31.69 1.50 8.02
C LYS A 379 -33.08 2.13 8.15
N THR A 380 -33.20 3.28 8.80
CA THR A 380 -34.49 4.00 8.86
C THR A 380 -34.89 4.64 7.55
N LEU A 381 -33.95 4.75 6.61
CA LEU A 381 -34.15 5.26 5.25
C LEU A 381 -34.36 4.13 4.21
N GLY A 382 -34.50 2.89 4.68
CA GLY A 382 -34.91 1.75 3.86
C GLY A 382 -33.78 0.85 3.35
N ALA A 383 -32.55 1.05 3.78
CA ALA A 383 -31.48 0.10 3.50
C ALA A 383 -31.60 -1.14 4.38
N ALA A 384 -31.46 -2.33 3.79
CA ALA A 384 -31.58 -3.60 4.50
C ALA A 384 -30.30 -3.97 5.25
N GLY A 385 -29.15 -3.85 4.61
CA GLY A 385 -27.85 -4.27 5.16
C GLY A 385 -27.81 -5.76 5.49
N ASP A 386 -28.53 -6.59 4.73
CA ASP A 386 -28.66 -8.05 4.94
C ASP A 386 -27.72 -8.86 4.05
N GLY A 387 -26.97 -8.19 3.19
CA GLY A 387 -26.07 -8.80 2.23
C GLY A 387 -26.74 -9.34 0.97
N LEU A 388 -28.04 -9.31 0.86
CA LEU A 388 -28.83 -9.89 -0.24
C LEU A 388 -29.57 -8.81 -1.03
N THR A 389 -30.20 -7.88 -0.33
CA THR A 389 -30.95 -6.78 -0.92
C THR A 389 -29.98 -5.78 -1.56
N ASP A 390 -30.32 -5.30 -2.76
CA ASP A 390 -29.58 -4.20 -3.39
C ASP A 390 -29.91 -2.88 -2.70
N ASP A 391 -28.96 -2.40 -1.89
CA ASP A 391 -29.08 -1.18 -1.10
C ASP A 391 -28.63 0.09 -1.88
N THR A 392 -28.17 -0.03 -3.12
CA THR A 392 -27.60 1.08 -3.91
C THR A 392 -28.49 2.31 -3.91
N LYS A 393 -29.77 2.13 -4.25
CA LYS A 393 -30.72 3.23 -4.35
C LYS A 393 -31.06 3.85 -2.99
N ALA A 394 -31.15 3.02 -1.93
CA ALA A 394 -31.42 3.49 -0.60
C ALA A 394 -30.24 4.32 -0.04
N ILE A 395 -29.02 3.85 -0.29
CA ILE A 395 -27.81 4.58 0.09
C ILE A 395 -27.70 5.90 -0.67
N GLN A 396 -27.88 5.88 -2.01
CA GLN A 396 -27.79 7.10 -2.82
C GLN A 396 -28.85 8.12 -2.42
N LYS A 397 -30.10 7.68 -2.19
CA LYS A 397 -31.16 8.55 -1.71
C LYS A 397 -30.84 9.16 -0.34
N ALA A 398 -30.31 8.36 0.58
CA ALA A 398 -29.87 8.85 1.89
C ALA A 398 -28.83 9.98 1.74
N ILE A 399 -27.82 9.78 0.88
CA ILE A 399 -26.79 10.78 0.56
C ILE A 399 -27.41 12.04 -0.09
N ASP A 400 -28.42 11.85 -0.94
CA ASP A 400 -29.07 12.96 -1.60
C ASP A 400 -29.90 13.85 -0.64
N GLU A 401 -30.41 13.27 0.42
CA GLU A 401 -31.29 13.94 1.40
C GLU A 401 -30.56 14.41 2.65
N HIS A 402 -29.44 13.74 3.04
CA HIS A 402 -28.78 13.98 4.32
C HIS A 402 -27.26 14.07 4.19
N PRO A 403 -26.61 15.05 4.83
CA PRO A 403 -25.15 15.20 4.79
C PRO A 403 -24.41 14.21 5.71
N VAL A 404 -25.03 13.73 6.79
CA VAL A 404 -24.43 12.88 7.81
C VAL A 404 -25.23 11.60 7.99
N ILE A 405 -24.63 10.48 7.60
CA ILE A 405 -25.30 9.19 7.58
C ILE A 405 -24.55 8.20 8.47
N TYR A 406 -25.24 7.68 9.46
CA TYR A 406 -24.78 6.53 10.23
C TYR A 406 -25.17 5.24 9.53
N ILE A 407 -24.21 4.36 9.35
CA ILE A 407 -24.39 3.06 8.72
C ILE A 407 -24.26 1.98 9.80
N PRO A 408 -25.39 1.48 10.33
CA PRO A 408 -25.39 0.41 11.33
C PRO A 408 -24.70 -0.85 10.83
N GLN A 409 -24.28 -1.70 11.75
CA GLN A 409 -23.68 -2.99 11.42
C GLN A 409 -24.57 -3.78 10.45
N GLY A 410 -23.97 -4.25 9.38
CA GLY A 410 -24.61 -4.95 8.28
C GLY A 410 -23.73 -5.04 7.05
N ALA A 411 -24.12 -5.91 6.12
CA ALA A 411 -23.52 -6.02 4.81
C ALA A 411 -24.45 -5.38 3.76
N TYR A 412 -24.03 -4.27 3.18
CA TYR A 412 -24.83 -3.49 2.23
C TYR A 412 -24.38 -3.80 0.81
N ARG A 413 -25.23 -4.50 0.05
CA ARG A 413 -24.95 -4.83 -1.33
C ARG A 413 -25.11 -3.62 -2.23
N VAL A 414 -24.10 -3.39 -3.07
CA VAL A 414 -24.04 -2.27 -4.01
C VAL A 414 -23.90 -2.81 -5.44
N THR A 415 -24.63 -2.23 -6.39
CA THR A 415 -24.64 -2.68 -7.80
C THR A 415 -24.26 -1.58 -8.79
N ALA A 416 -24.06 -0.34 -8.32
CA ALA A 416 -23.59 0.80 -9.11
C ALA A 416 -22.80 1.75 -8.21
N THR A 417 -22.11 2.72 -8.78
CA THR A 417 -21.35 3.73 -8.05
C THR A 417 -22.24 4.51 -7.07
N ILE A 418 -21.76 4.65 -5.85
CA ILE A 418 -22.31 5.56 -4.83
C ILE A 418 -21.56 6.89 -4.95
N HIS A 419 -22.27 7.93 -5.38
CA HIS A 419 -21.71 9.28 -5.53
C HIS A 419 -21.94 10.10 -4.26
N LEU A 420 -20.84 10.51 -3.63
CA LEU A 420 -20.90 11.40 -2.48
C LEU A 420 -21.16 12.84 -2.95
N LYS A 421 -21.88 13.62 -2.13
CA LYS A 421 -21.94 15.08 -2.27
C LYS A 421 -20.73 15.74 -1.58
N PRO A 422 -20.41 17.00 -1.88
CA PRO A 422 -19.20 17.66 -1.35
C PRO A 422 -19.06 17.69 0.18
N ASN A 423 -20.14 17.48 0.92
CA ASN A 423 -20.18 17.47 2.38
C ASN A 423 -20.71 16.17 3.00
N THR A 424 -20.79 15.11 2.22
CA THR A 424 -21.28 13.82 2.72
C THR A 424 -20.30 13.24 3.73
N ILE A 425 -20.83 12.81 4.87
CA ILE A 425 -20.12 12.10 5.92
C ILE A 425 -20.79 10.73 6.12
N LEU A 426 -20.06 9.65 5.87
CA LEU A 426 -20.50 8.28 6.09
C LEU A 426 -19.79 7.70 7.31
N ILE A 427 -20.55 7.26 8.29
CA ILE A 427 -20.03 6.82 9.58
C ILE A 427 -20.44 5.38 9.86
N GLY A 428 -19.49 4.48 9.90
CA GLY A 428 -19.54 3.18 10.56
C GLY A 428 -18.70 3.22 11.83
N LEU A 429 -18.73 2.15 12.61
CA LEU A 429 -17.94 2.04 13.85
C LEU A 429 -17.11 0.76 13.92
N HIS A 430 -17.16 -0.06 12.87
CA HIS A 430 -16.37 -1.29 12.79
C HIS A 430 -16.34 -1.81 11.36
N PRO A 431 -15.21 -1.75 10.64
CA PRO A 431 -15.17 -1.95 9.19
C PRO A 431 -15.52 -3.38 8.74
N MET A 432 -15.41 -4.38 9.61
CA MET A 432 -15.84 -5.75 9.27
C MET A 432 -17.31 -5.99 9.62
N ALA A 433 -17.84 -5.30 10.64
CA ALA A 433 -19.24 -5.40 10.99
C ALA A 433 -20.15 -4.51 10.12
N THR A 434 -19.60 -3.45 9.55
CA THR A 434 -20.28 -2.50 8.65
C THR A 434 -19.51 -2.43 7.35
N HIS A 435 -20.05 -2.96 6.25
CA HIS A 435 -19.34 -2.91 4.98
C HIS A 435 -20.28 -2.81 3.77
N PHE A 436 -19.76 -2.16 2.73
CA PHE A 436 -20.36 -2.20 1.39
C PHE A 436 -19.70 -3.31 0.59
N ALA A 437 -20.49 -3.97 -0.24
CA ALA A 437 -20.00 -5.10 -0.99
C ALA A 437 -20.59 -5.20 -2.40
N LEU A 438 -19.74 -5.52 -3.36
CA LEU A 438 -20.14 -5.93 -4.70
C LEU A 438 -20.39 -7.44 -4.73
N LYS A 439 -21.35 -7.85 -5.53
CA LYS A 439 -21.46 -9.24 -5.93
C LYS A 439 -20.35 -9.59 -6.91
N GLU A 440 -19.92 -10.84 -6.92
CA GLU A 440 -19.04 -11.35 -7.98
C GLU A 440 -19.68 -11.19 -9.35
N ASP A 441 -18.85 -10.90 -10.34
CA ASP A 441 -19.28 -10.68 -11.72
C ASP A 441 -20.44 -9.66 -11.83
N ALA A 442 -20.39 -8.60 -11.02
CA ALA A 442 -21.42 -7.56 -11.03
C ALA A 442 -21.46 -6.87 -12.40
N PRO A 443 -22.61 -6.85 -13.10
CA PRO A 443 -22.67 -6.39 -14.51
C PRO A 443 -22.12 -4.99 -14.73
N PHE A 444 -22.23 -4.10 -13.75
CA PHE A 444 -21.70 -2.73 -13.85
C PHE A 444 -20.20 -2.66 -13.61
N PHE A 445 -19.66 -3.47 -12.71
CA PHE A 445 -18.25 -3.46 -12.30
C PHE A 445 -17.44 -4.56 -12.98
N GLY A 446 -18.10 -5.60 -13.47
CA GLY A 446 -17.51 -6.63 -14.30
C GLY A 446 -17.15 -6.06 -15.67
N GLY A 447 -16.57 -6.87 -16.49
CA GLY A 447 -16.19 -6.46 -17.83
C GLY A 447 -14.98 -5.55 -17.91
N PHE A 448 -14.36 -5.57 -19.07
CA PHE A 448 -13.18 -4.78 -19.37
C PHE A 448 -13.59 -3.36 -19.77
N GLY A 449 -12.89 -2.36 -19.28
CA GLY A 449 -13.19 -0.97 -19.57
C GLY A 449 -12.51 -0.01 -18.59
N PRO A 450 -12.88 1.26 -18.58
CA PRO A 450 -12.35 2.24 -17.63
C PRO A 450 -12.72 1.88 -16.19
N PRO A 451 -11.93 2.35 -15.21
CA PRO A 451 -12.21 2.11 -13.80
C PRO A 451 -13.57 2.66 -13.37
N ARG A 452 -14.30 1.89 -12.58
CA ARG A 452 -15.62 2.23 -12.03
C ARG A 452 -15.58 2.11 -10.52
N ALA A 453 -15.77 3.23 -9.84
CA ALA A 453 -15.70 3.28 -8.39
C ALA A 453 -16.95 2.74 -7.72
N MET A 454 -16.80 1.96 -6.64
CA MET A 454 -17.92 1.63 -5.75
C MET A 454 -18.37 2.87 -4.96
N ILE A 455 -17.40 3.63 -4.42
CA ILE A 455 -17.64 4.95 -3.81
C ILE A 455 -16.82 5.98 -4.57
N GLU A 456 -17.45 7.10 -4.93
CA GLU A 456 -16.78 8.22 -5.58
C GLU A 456 -17.05 9.52 -4.80
N ALA A 457 -15.96 10.15 -4.29
CA ALA A 457 -16.02 11.45 -3.65
C ALA A 457 -15.79 12.57 -4.68
N PRO A 458 -16.56 13.65 -4.65
CA PRO A 458 -16.44 14.73 -5.62
C PRO A 458 -15.18 15.57 -5.40
N GLN A 459 -14.73 16.22 -6.47
CA GLN A 459 -13.57 17.07 -6.44
C GLN A 459 -13.74 18.23 -5.44
N GLY A 460 -12.73 18.42 -4.59
CA GLY A 460 -12.68 19.51 -3.60
C GLY A 460 -13.65 19.39 -2.42
N GLY A 461 -14.35 18.28 -2.28
CA GLY A 461 -15.28 18.04 -1.17
C GLY A 461 -14.60 17.97 0.20
N THR A 462 -15.40 18.10 1.26
CA THR A 462 -14.98 17.95 2.67
C THR A 462 -15.50 16.65 3.26
N ASN A 463 -15.50 15.59 2.48
CA ASN A 463 -16.06 14.30 2.78
C ASN A 463 -15.34 13.59 3.93
N ILE A 464 -16.09 12.83 4.72
CA ILE A 464 -15.55 11.89 5.70
C ILE A 464 -16.14 10.50 5.43
N LEU A 465 -15.27 9.51 5.37
CA LEU A 465 -15.60 8.09 5.30
C LEU A 465 -14.90 7.40 6.47
N THR A 466 -15.63 6.88 7.45
CA THR A 466 -15.01 6.30 8.66
C THR A 466 -15.67 4.99 9.10
N GLY A 467 -14.87 4.03 9.60
CA GLY A 467 -15.32 2.80 10.25
C GLY A 467 -16.06 1.83 9.33
N ILE A 468 -15.80 1.84 8.02
CA ILE A 468 -16.54 1.07 7.00
C ILE A 468 -15.57 0.17 6.23
N GLY A 469 -16.01 -1.06 5.96
CA GLY A 469 -15.35 -1.97 5.04
C GLY A 469 -15.83 -1.80 3.60
N LEU A 470 -14.94 -1.99 2.63
CA LEU A 470 -15.25 -1.95 1.21
C LEU A 470 -14.79 -3.27 0.55
N TYR A 471 -15.74 -4.07 0.08
CA TYR A 471 -15.49 -5.33 -0.59
C TYR A 471 -15.89 -5.27 -2.06
N THR A 472 -14.92 -5.34 -2.95
CA THR A 472 -15.13 -5.25 -4.41
C THR A 472 -15.27 -6.59 -5.11
N GLY A 473 -15.29 -7.69 -4.37
CA GLY A 473 -15.31 -9.04 -4.95
C GLY A 473 -13.95 -9.45 -5.51
N GLU A 474 -13.92 -10.62 -6.14
CA GLU A 474 -12.70 -11.18 -6.74
C GLU A 474 -12.66 -11.03 -8.26
N ASN A 475 -13.82 -10.91 -8.92
CA ASN A 475 -13.97 -10.94 -10.37
C ASN A 475 -14.68 -9.69 -10.94
N ASN A 476 -14.42 -8.51 -10.41
CA ASN A 476 -14.99 -7.27 -10.92
C ASN A 476 -13.90 -6.41 -11.58
N PHE A 477 -13.58 -6.71 -12.83
CA PHE A 477 -12.41 -6.20 -13.56
C PHE A 477 -12.34 -4.68 -13.71
N GLY A 478 -13.48 -4.01 -13.72
CA GLY A 478 -13.55 -2.55 -13.76
C GLY A 478 -13.58 -1.89 -12.39
N ALA A 479 -13.58 -2.65 -11.30
CA ALA A 479 -13.83 -2.10 -9.98
C ALA A 479 -12.65 -1.29 -9.41
N VAL A 480 -13.00 -0.20 -8.74
CA VAL A 480 -12.21 0.56 -7.78
C VAL A 480 -13.04 0.63 -6.50
N ALA A 481 -12.49 0.29 -5.34
CA ALA A 481 -13.31 0.33 -4.14
C ALA A 481 -13.64 1.77 -3.73
N CYS A 482 -12.67 2.69 -3.76
CA CYS A 482 -12.89 4.08 -3.44
C CYS A 482 -12.09 4.99 -4.37
N LYS A 483 -12.77 5.84 -5.15
CA LYS A 483 -12.19 6.94 -5.90
C LYS A 483 -12.35 8.24 -5.09
N TRP A 484 -11.23 8.84 -4.70
CA TRP A 484 -11.22 9.97 -3.80
C TRP A 484 -10.64 11.22 -4.46
N GLN A 485 -11.53 12.18 -4.72
CA GLN A 485 -11.18 13.48 -5.32
C GLN A 485 -11.43 14.62 -4.33
N ALA A 486 -11.82 14.31 -3.09
CA ALA A 486 -12.13 15.28 -2.05
C ALA A 486 -10.89 16.06 -1.62
N GLY A 487 -11.10 17.28 -1.11
CA GLY A 487 -10.05 18.27 -0.83
C GLY A 487 -9.27 18.02 0.46
N GLU A 488 -8.39 18.94 0.82
CA GLU A 488 -7.44 18.81 1.94
C GLU A 488 -8.09 18.67 3.34
N ASN A 489 -9.37 19.07 3.48
CA ASN A 489 -10.14 18.97 4.72
C ASN A 489 -11.03 17.72 4.78
N SER A 490 -10.84 16.79 3.87
CA SER A 490 -11.54 15.50 3.85
C SER A 490 -10.77 14.43 4.64
N MET A 491 -11.46 13.33 4.97
CA MET A 491 -10.84 12.24 5.71
C MET A 491 -11.40 10.86 5.31
N ILE A 492 -10.49 9.90 5.14
CA ILE A 492 -10.78 8.47 5.19
C ILE A 492 -10.13 7.92 6.46
N ASP A 493 -10.93 7.32 7.34
CA ASP A 493 -10.48 6.85 8.65
C ASP A 493 -11.04 5.48 8.97
N ASP A 494 -10.21 4.58 9.51
CA ASP A 494 -10.63 3.24 9.92
C ASP A 494 -11.38 2.48 8.81
N VAL A 495 -10.89 2.59 7.56
CA VAL A 495 -11.47 1.92 6.40
C VAL A 495 -10.64 0.69 6.04
N LYS A 496 -11.31 -0.47 6.01
CA LYS A 496 -10.75 -1.72 5.52
C LYS A 496 -11.14 -1.94 4.06
N PHE A 497 -10.16 -2.00 3.17
CA PHE A 497 -10.35 -2.58 1.86
C PHE A 497 -10.29 -4.10 2.03
N ILE A 498 -11.43 -4.76 1.85
CA ILE A 498 -11.62 -6.15 2.22
C ILE A 498 -11.11 -7.06 1.10
N GLY A 499 -10.16 -7.91 1.46
CA GLY A 499 -9.60 -8.97 0.63
C GLY A 499 -9.46 -10.25 1.44
N GLY A 500 -8.56 -11.14 1.05
CA GLY A 500 -8.38 -12.41 1.72
C GLY A 500 -7.80 -12.29 3.13
N HIS A 501 -6.66 -11.62 3.27
CA HIS A 501 -5.94 -11.52 4.54
C HIS A 501 -6.65 -10.57 5.51
N GLY A 502 -6.67 -10.97 6.79
CA GLY A 502 -7.35 -10.19 7.83
C GLY A 502 -8.87 -10.15 7.70
N THR A 503 -9.44 -10.88 6.76
CA THR A 503 -10.88 -11.00 6.64
C THR A 503 -11.38 -11.95 7.73
N MET A 504 -12.13 -11.42 8.67
CA MET A 504 -12.79 -12.21 9.69
C MET A 504 -13.87 -13.05 9.01
N ARG A 505 -13.77 -14.37 9.14
CA ARG A 505 -14.86 -15.25 8.66
C ARG A 505 -16.15 -14.83 9.34
N PRO A 506 -17.21 -14.56 8.60
CA PRO A 506 -18.48 -14.24 9.20
C PRO A 506 -18.94 -15.41 10.06
N GLY A 507 -19.53 -15.08 11.17
CA GLY A 507 -20.32 -16.05 11.92
C GLY A 507 -21.44 -16.61 11.01
N PRO A 508 -22.12 -17.69 11.42
CA PRO A 508 -23.09 -18.40 10.59
C PRO A 508 -24.26 -17.56 10.05
N LYS A 509 -24.32 -16.28 10.38
CA LYS A 509 -25.41 -15.37 10.02
C LYS A 509 -25.03 -14.21 9.07
N VAL A 510 -23.79 -14.11 8.62
CA VAL A 510 -23.38 -13.07 7.67
C VAL A 510 -23.09 -13.71 6.33
N PRO A 511 -23.93 -13.49 5.32
CA PRO A 511 -23.73 -14.09 4.00
C PRO A 511 -22.61 -13.35 3.26
N TRP A 512 -21.39 -13.85 3.33
CA TRP A 512 -20.35 -13.53 2.35
C TRP A 512 -20.62 -14.19 1.00
N GLN A 513 -21.54 -15.15 1.00
CA GLN A 513 -21.88 -16.02 -0.11
C GLN A 513 -23.26 -15.64 -0.61
N TRP A 514 -23.32 -14.61 -1.41
CA TRP A 514 -24.52 -13.95 -1.86
C TRP A 514 -25.52 -14.87 -2.56
N GLU A 515 -25.15 -15.45 -3.67
CA GLU A 515 -26.02 -16.34 -4.46
C GLU A 515 -25.39 -17.69 -4.74
N ASN A 516 -24.07 -17.78 -4.66
CA ASN A 516 -23.34 -19.02 -4.83
C ASN A 516 -22.38 -19.24 -3.66
N PRO A 517 -22.80 -19.99 -2.65
CA PRO A 517 -21.97 -20.31 -1.50
C PRO A 517 -20.61 -20.98 -1.81
N GLN A 518 -20.44 -21.45 -3.03
CA GLN A 518 -19.21 -22.09 -3.50
C GLN A 518 -18.29 -21.13 -4.27
N ALA A 519 -18.81 -20.00 -4.76
CA ALA A 519 -18.10 -19.13 -5.69
C ALA A 519 -17.23 -18.08 -4.99
N VAL A 520 -17.62 -17.63 -3.81
CA VAL A 520 -16.93 -16.55 -3.11
C VAL A 520 -16.47 -17.03 -1.77
N ARG A 521 -15.26 -17.49 -1.72
CA ARG A 521 -14.54 -17.58 -0.46
C ARG A 521 -13.53 -16.45 -0.45
N PRO A 522 -13.70 -15.45 0.43
CA PRO A 522 -12.59 -14.58 0.73
C PRO A 522 -11.40 -15.45 1.04
N TYR A 523 -10.26 -15.12 0.49
CA TYR A 523 -9.05 -15.89 0.69
C TYR A 523 -8.81 -16.11 2.19
N ASP A 524 -8.84 -17.34 2.60
CA ASP A 524 -8.65 -17.73 4.00
C ASP A 524 -7.22 -18.21 4.30
N GLY A 525 -6.29 -17.95 3.40
CA GLY A 525 -4.93 -18.43 3.49
C GLY A 525 -4.72 -19.88 3.07
N SER A 526 -5.77 -20.59 2.65
CA SER A 526 -5.69 -22.03 2.38
C SER A 526 -5.27 -22.41 0.95
N GLY A 527 -5.22 -21.45 0.05
CA GLY A 527 -4.83 -21.67 -1.35
C GLY A 527 -3.94 -20.55 -1.92
N PRO A 528 -3.25 -20.77 -3.04
CA PRO A 528 -2.52 -19.69 -3.71
C PRO A 528 -3.50 -18.71 -4.34
N GLN A 529 -3.30 -17.42 -4.06
CA GLN A 529 -3.88 -16.33 -4.84
C GLN A 529 -2.76 -15.60 -5.55
N THR A 530 -2.85 -15.53 -6.85
CA THR A 530 -1.74 -15.04 -7.67
C THR A 530 -2.22 -14.09 -8.76
N TRP A 531 -3.43 -13.53 -8.63
CA TRP A 531 -4.00 -12.67 -9.67
C TRP A 531 -4.47 -11.33 -9.11
N ASP A 532 -4.38 -10.33 -9.93
CA ASP A 532 -5.03 -9.05 -9.79
C ASP A 532 -6.10 -8.94 -10.88
N THR A 533 -7.30 -8.69 -10.47
CA THR A 533 -8.49 -8.66 -11.35
C THR A 533 -9.27 -7.36 -11.26
N GLN A 534 -8.72 -6.37 -10.58
CA GLN A 534 -9.37 -5.09 -10.33
C GLN A 534 -8.36 -3.95 -10.48
N TYR A 535 -8.83 -2.73 -10.61
CA TYR A 535 -7.98 -1.57 -10.68
C TYR A 535 -7.30 -1.29 -9.32
N TRP A 536 -7.84 -0.45 -8.47
CA TRP A 536 -7.19 -0.02 -7.22
C TRP A 536 -8.17 -0.12 -6.06
N SER A 537 -7.66 -0.43 -4.88
CA SER A 537 -8.51 -0.39 -3.68
C SER A 537 -8.85 1.06 -3.32
N CYS A 538 -7.85 1.89 -3.06
CA CYS A 538 -8.02 3.31 -2.84
C CYS A 538 -7.32 4.10 -3.96
N TRP A 539 -8.08 4.86 -4.72
CA TRP A 539 -7.57 5.72 -5.78
C TRP A 539 -7.82 7.20 -5.45
N VAL A 540 -6.76 7.90 -5.08
CA VAL A 540 -6.79 9.34 -4.86
C VAL A 540 -6.33 10.03 -6.14
N THR A 541 -7.17 10.86 -6.74
CA THR A 541 -6.87 11.46 -8.07
C THR A 541 -7.54 12.82 -8.24
N ASP A 542 -7.27 13.47 -9.36
CA ASP A 542 -7.92 14.73 -9.80
C ASP A 542 -7.92 15.81 -8.71
N ASN A 543 -6.72 16.09 -8.17
CA ASN A 543 -6.49 16.99 -7.03
C ASN A 543 -7.19 16.55 -5.72
N GLY A 544 -7.45 15.26 -5.54
CA GLY A 544 -7.84 14.70 -4.25
C GLY A 544 -6.72 14.78 -3.22
N GLY A 545 -7.08 14.87 -1.95
CA GLY A 545 -6.13 14.92 -0.83
C GLY A 545 -6.85 14.67 0.50
N GLY A 546 -6.37 15.31 1.57
CA GLY A 546 -6.97 15.17 2.90
C GLY A 546 -6.20 14.24 3.82
N ILE A 547 -6.90 13.61 4.75
CA ILE A 547 -6.35 12.73 5.77
C ILE A 547 -6.74 11.29 5.48
N PHE A 548 -5.76 10.42 5.53
CA PHE A 548 -5.90 8.97 5.38
C PHE A 548 -5.35 8.33 6.65
N LYS A 549 -6.23 7.86 7.53
CA LYS A 549 -5.86 7.42 8.89
C LYS A 549 -6.36 6.01 9.17
N ASN A 550 -5.50 5.17 9.77
CA ASN A 550 -5.84 3.80 10.17
C ASN A 550 -6.49 3.00 9.04
N ILE A 551 -5.85 2.97 7.87
CA ILE A 551 -6.33 2.28 6.67
C ILE A 551 -5.56 0.98 6.48
N TRP A 552 -6.26 -0.05 6.04
CA TRP A 552 -5.65 -1.32 5.69
C TRP A 552 -6.23 -1.89 4.40
N SER A 553 -5.34 -2.19 3.45
CA SER A 553 -5.65 -2.91 2.22
C SER A 553 -4.79 -4.16 2.16
N ALA A 554 -5.40 -5.34 2.13
CA ALA A 554 -4.65 -6.59 2.07
C ALA A 554 -5.37 -7.64 1.22
N SER A 555 -4.64 -8.27 0.30
CA SER A 555 -5.13 -9.34 -0.59
C SER A 555 -6.46 -8.99 -1.29
N THR A 556 -6.59 -7.78 -1.82
CA THR A 556 -7.86 -7.29 -2.38
C THR A 556 -8.06 -7.62 -3.85
N PHE A 557 -7.16 -8.34 -4.48
CA PHE A 557 -7.12 -8.60 -5.93
C PHE A 557 -6.91 -7.35 -6.80
N ALA A 558 -6.72 -6.21 -6.19
CA ALA A 558 -6.47 -4.96 -6.88
C ALA A 558 -5.02 -4.87 -7.38
N THR A 559 -4.85 -4.15 -8.48
CA THR A 559 -3.54 -3.82 -9.07
C THR A 559 -2.61 -3.13 -8.06
N SER A 560 -3.19 -2.26 -7.22
CA SER A 560 -2.49 -1.61 -6.12
C SER A 560 -3.46 -1.39 -4.95
N GLY A 561 -2.96 -1.52 -3.74
CA GLY A 561 -3.77 -1.29 -2.55
C GLY A 561 -4.05 0.19 -2.31
N PHE A 562 -3.06 1.05 -2.56
CA PHE A 562 -3.22 2.51 -2.49
C PHE A 562 -2.53 3.17 -3.69
N TYR A 563 -3.28 3.93 -4.44
CA TYR A 563 -2.79 4.69 -5.59
C TYR A 563 -3.17 6.16 -5.48
N ALA A 564 -2.19 7.05 -5.40
CA ALA A 564 -2.40 8.48 -5.52
C ALA A 564 -1.85 8.96 -6.86
N SER A 565 -2.64 9.75 -7.58
CA SER A 565 -2.28 10.24 -8.90
C SER A 565 -2.79 11.67 -9.15
N ASN A 566 -2.07 12.43 -9.97
CA ASN A 566 -2.49 13.74 -10.48
C ASN A 566 -3.04 14.69 -9.39
N THR A 567 -2.31 14.83 -8.30
CA THR A 567 -2.72 15.72 -7.21
C THR A 567 -1.56 16.49 -6.59
N SER A 568 -1.81 17.77 -6.34
CA SER A 568 -0.97 18.64 -5.51
C SER A 568 -1.70 19.12 -4.25
N THR A 569 -2.92 18.69 -4.04
CA THR A 569 -3.67 18.95 -2.81
C THR A 569 -2.98 18.26 -1.65
N ARG A 570 -2.85 18.96 -0.54
CA ARG A 570 -2.17 18.44 0.65
C ARG A 570 -2.77 17.12 1.12
N GLY A 571 -1.93 16.08 1.18
CA GLY A 571 -2.28 14.77 1.71
C GLY A 571 -1.52 14.45 2.99
N ARG A 572 -2.14 13.76 3.92
CA ARG A 572 -1.55 13.29 5.18
C ARG A 572 -1.99 11.87 5.44
N ILE A 573 -1.03 10.99 5.55
CA ILE A 573 -1.28 9.59 5.90
C ILE A 573 -0.82 9.37 7.34
N TYR A 574 -1.71 8.82 8.18
CA TYR A 574 -1.45 8.42 9.56
C TYR A 574 -1.81 6.94 9.75
N ALA A 575 -0.83 6.06 9.77
CA ALA A 575 -0.99 4.61 9.83
C ALA A 575 -1.75 4.03 8.62
N LEU A 576 -1.01 3.70 7.58
CA LEU A 576 -1.49 2.95 6.42
C LEU A 576 -0.74 1.63 6.33
N SER A 577 -1.47 0.52 6.29
CA SER A 577 -0.93 -0.80 5.96
C SER A 577 -1.44 -1.24 4.61
N VAL A 578 -0.54 -1.64 3.73
CA VAL A 578 -0.86 -2.18 2.41
C VAL A 578 -0.08 -3.47 2.23
N GLU A 579 -0.78 -4.56 1.97
CA GLU A 579 -0.22 -5.89 2.08
C GLU A 579 -0.76 -6.84 1.02
N HIS A 580 0.10 -7.70 0.53
CA HIS A 580 -0.25 -8.87 -0.28
C HIS A 580 -0.98 -8.52 -1.59
N HIS A 581 -0.53 -7.48 -2.28
CA HIS A 581 -0.96 -7.21 -3.65
C HIS A 581 0.00 -7.86 -4.65
N VAL A 582 -0.52 -8.17 -5.82
CA VAL A 582 0.27 -8.92 -6.81
C VAL A 582 1.32 -8.05 -7.49
N ARG A 583 1.01 -6.77 -7.73
CA ARG A 583 1.91 -5.87 -8.48
C ARG A 583 2.52 -4.75 -7.68
N ASN A 584 1.70 -3.98 -6.98
CA ASN A 584 2.17 -2.90 -6.13
C ASN A 584 1.39 -2.87 -4.83
N GLU A 585 2.08 -2.58 -3.74
CA GLU A 585 1.38 -2.16 -2.54
C GLU A 585 0.93 -0.72 -2.69
N VAL A 586 1.85 0.21 -2.88
CA VAL A 586 1.56 1.65 -2.95
C VAL A 586 2.19 2.29 -4.19
N ARG A 587 1.45 3.20 -4.83
CA ARG A 587 1.92 3.99 -5.95
C ARG A 587 1.61 5.46 -5.78
N PHE A 588 2.58 6.30 -6.16
CA PHE A 588 2.41 7.75 -6.30
C PHE A 588 2.83 8.17 -7.71
N ASN A 589 1.95 8.79 -8.46
CA ASN A 589 2.21 9.24 -9.82
C ASN A 589 1.74 10.69 -10.01
N ASN A 590 2.66 11.61 -10.23
CA ASN A 590 2.36 13.04 -10.33
C ASN A 590 1.67 13.58 -9.06
N VAL A 591 2.34 13.37 -7.90
CA VAL A 591 1.83 13.73 -6.57
C VAL A 591 2.77 14.72 -5.89
N ALA A 592 2.21 15.73 -5.23
CA ALA A 592 2.97 16.71 -4.48
C ALA A 592 2.31 17.09 -3.15
N ASN A 593 3.11 17.64 -2.22
CA ASN A 593 2.67 18.19 -0.93
C ASN A 593 2.08 17.15 0.05
N TRP A 594 2.62 15.93 0.07
CA TRP A 594 2.15 14.86 0.95
C TRP A 594 3.13 14.56 2.06
N ASN A 595 2.58 14.32 3.27
CA ASN A 595 3.30 13.78 4.41
C ASN A 595 2.73 12.39 4.76
N VAL A 596 3.59 11.40 4.76
CA VAL A 596 3.22 10.00 5.02
C VAL A 596 3.90 9.56 6.32
N TYR A 597 3.08 9.24 7.32
CA TYR A 597 3.53 8.82 8.63
C TYR A 597 3.07 7.39 8.93
N ALA A 598 4.00 6.53 9.31
CA ALA A 598 3.72 5.13 9.62
C ALA A 598 3.10 4.36 8.44
N LEU A 599 3.88 4.21 7.37
CA LEU A 599 3.52 3.38 6.23
C LEU A 599 4.17 1.99 6.36
N GLN A 600 3.33 0.96 6.36
CA GLN A 600 3.73 -0.44 6.31
C GLN A 600 3.40 -1.03 4.93
N LEU A 601 4.37 -1.71 4.34
CA LEU A 601 4.23 -2.50 3.12
C LEU A 601 4.70 -3.92 3.42
N GLU A 602 3.92 -4.93 3.04
CA GLU A 602 4.24 -6.31 3.37
C GLU A 602 3.98 -7.26 2.21
N GLU A 603 5.01 -8.02 1.83
CA GLU A 603 4.92 -9.07 0.83
C GLU A 603 5.06 -10.44 1.49
N GLU A 604 4.22 -11.38 1.07
CA GLU A 604 4.25 -12.78 1.48
C GLU A 604 4.47 -13.74 0.30
N SER A 605 4.70 -15.02 0.62
CA SER A 605 5.16 -16.05 -0.33
C SER A 605 4.16 -16.47 -1.41
N ARG A 606 2.94 -15.96 -1.39
CA ARG A 606 1.89 -16.39 -2.31
C ARG A 606 1.61 -15.34 -3.37
N GLU A 607 0.68 -14.45 -3.09
CA GLU A 607 0.20 -13.44 -4.04
C GLU A 607 1.19 -12.31 -4.29
N SER A 608 2.02 -11.98 -3.32
CA SER A 608 2.87 -10.78 -3.39
C SER A 608 4.38 -11.06 -3.45
N SER A 609 4.78 -12.29 -3.72
CA SER A 609 6.22 -12.65 -3.77
C SER A 609 7.02 -11.83 -4.80
N GLU A 610 6.36 -11.26 -5.79
CA GLU A 610 6.98 -10.47 -6.86
C GLU A 610 6.38 -9.05 -6.97
N CYS A 611 5.69 -8.61 -5.92
CA CYS A 611 5.15 -7.28 -5.82
C CYS A 611 6.27 -6.23 -5.73
N GLN A 612 6.12 -5.12 -6.46
CA GLN A 612 6.89 -3.89 -6.25
C GLN A 612 6.28 -3.13 -5.08
N PRO A 613 6.93 -3.08 -3.89
CA PRO A 613 6.30 -2.51 -2.71
C PRO A 613 5.87 -1.05 -2.91
N MET A 614 6.78 -0.17 -3.26
CA MET A 614 6.47 1.24 -3.49
C MET A 614 7.04 1.75 -4.82
N GLU A 615 6.22 2.50 -5.53
CA GLU A 615 6.63 3.17 -6.76
C GLU A 615 6.24 4.64 -6.74
N MET A 616 7.18 5.51 -7.13
CA MET A 616 6.99 6.95 -7.21
C MET A 616 7.43 7.47 -8.57
N GLN A 617 6.54 8.18 -9.26
CA GLN A 617 6.83 8.81 -10.54
C GLN A 617 6.40 10.27 -10.54
N ASN A 618 7.27 11.16 -11.05
CA ASN A 618 6.98 12.60 -11.15
C ASN A 618 6.43 13.22 -9.85
N CYS A 619 6.98 12.79 -8.70
CA CYS A 619 6.54 13.24 -7.38
C CYS A 619 7.48 14.30 -6.83
N HIS A 620 6.92 15.24 -6.03
CA HIS A 620 7.75 16.25 -5.39
C HIS A 620 7.14 16.79 -4.09
N ASP A 621 8.02 17.36 -3.24
CA ASP A 621 7.62 17.94 -1.96
C ASP A 621 6.88 16.94 -1.08
N MET A 622 7.44 15.73 -0.94
CA MET A 622 6.86 14.66 -0.13
C MET A 622 7.83 14.20 0.97
N SER A 623 7.28 13.83 2.10
CA SER A 623 8.02 13.28 3.23
C SER A 623 7.38 11.97 3.71
N PHE A 624 8.22 10.96 3.90
CA PHE A 624 7.84 9.66 4.44
C PHE A 624 8.58 9.43 5.75
N ALA A 625 7.86 9.18 6.83
CA ALA A 625 8.43 8.98 8.14
C ALA A 625 8.02 7.63 8.73
N ASN A 626 9.00 6.88 9.21
CA ASN A 626 8.85 5.50 9.63
C ASN A 626 8.20 4.65 8.53
N LEU A 627 8.98 4.41 7.48
CA LEU A 627 8.61 3.56 6.36
C LEU A 627 9.12 2.14 6.60
N TYR A 628 8.21 1.21 6.76
CA TYR A 628 8.47 -0.20 7.02
C TYR A 628 8.09 -1.04 5.83
N MET A 629 9.05 -1.76 5.27
CA MET A 629 8.87 -2.64 4.13
C MET A 629 9.30 -4.04 4.53
N PHE A 630 8.38 -4.98 4.46
CA PHE A 630 8.59 -6.35 4.91
C PHE A 630 8.45 -7.34 3.75
N ARG A 631 9.45 -8.20 3.58
CA ARG A 631 9.31 -9.42 2.79
C ARG A 631 9.45 -10.60 3.73
N VAL A 632 8.32 -11.20 4.08
CA VAL A 632 8.21 -12.15 5.18
C VAL A 632 7.49 -13.43 4.74
N ILE A 633 7.15 -14.29 5.70
CA ILE A 633 6.38 -15.51 5.52
C ILE A 633 6.82 -16.33 4.30
N ARG A 634 8.10 -16.78 4.33
CA ARG A 634 8.67 -17.70 3.33
C ARG A 634 8.82 -17.13 1.91
N VAL A 635 8.88 -15.83 1.75
CA VAL A 635 9.26 -15.24 0.47
C VAL A 635 10.70 -15.62 0.16
N LYS A 636 10.90 -16.41 -0.88
CA LYS A 636 12.21 -16.96 -1.30
C LYS A 636 12.69 -16.37 -2.62
N VAL A 637 11.85 -15.60 -3.28
CA VAL A 637 12.17 -14.96 -4.54
C VAL A 637 12.88 -13.64 -4.26
N PRO A 638 14.10 -13.42 -4.72
CA PRO A 638 14.77 -12.14 -4.63
C PRO A 638 13.99 -11.06 -5.39
N TYR A 639 13.94 -9.86 -4.82
CA TYR A 639 13.42 -8.68 -5.48
C TYR A 639 14.48 -7.57 -5.47
N PRO A 640 14.72 -6.89 -6.60
CA PRO A 640 15.90 -6.03 -6.72
C PRO A 640 15.83 -4.78 -5.84
N TYR A 641 14.64 -4.24 -5.56
CA TYR A 641 14.48 -3.01 -4.78
C TYR A 641 13.08 -2.89 -4.17
N ALA A 642 12.99 -2.27 -2.99
CA ALA A 642 11.70 -2.04 -2.32
C ALA A 642 11.01 -0.76 -2.82
N ILE A 643 11.76 0.28 -3.13
CA ILE A 643 11.26 1.54 -3.67
C ILE A 643 11.82 1.76 -5.07
N ARG A 644 10.96 2.10 -6.02
CA ARG A 644 11.34 2.50 -7.37
C ARG A 644 10.92 3.95 -7.60
N THR A 645 11.87 4.79 -8.04
CA THR A 645 11.61 6.21 -8.29
C THR A 645 12.03 6.62 -9.68
N TRP A 646 11.31 7.54 -10.29
CA TRP A 646 11.80 8.35 -11.40
C TRP A 646 11.06 9.69 -11.47
N ASP A 647 11.77 10.68 -12.00
CA ASP A 647 11.26 12.06 -12.08
C ASP A 647 10.82 12.65 -10.75
N CYS A 648 11.42 12.18 -9.63
CA CYS A 648 11.12 12.66 -8.29
C CYS A 648 12.11 13.74 -7.84
N ARG A 649 11.63 14.74 -7.07
CA ARG A 649 12.45 15.82 -6.49
C ARG A 649 11.90 16.26 -5.16
N ASN A 650 12.78 16.76 -4.29
CA ASN A 650 12.42 17.19 -2.93
C ASN A 650 11.61 16.10 -2.18
N ILE A 651 12.12 14.87 -2.21
CA ILE A 651 11.55 13.73 -1.50
C ILE A 651 12.42 13.44 -0.29
N GLU A 652 11.82 13.30 0.87
CA GLU A 652 12.51 12.96 2.11
C GLU A 652 12.00 11.63 2.66
N LEU A 653 12.89 10.63 2.75
CA LEU A 653 12.62 9.34 3.39
C LEU A 653 13.30 9.33 4.76
N LEU A 654 12.53 9.14 5.83
CA LEU A 654 12.96 9.22 7.22
C LEU A 654 12.68 7.93 7.97
N ASN A 655 13.67 7.41 8.69
CA ASN A 655 13.58 6.15 9.43
C ASN A 655 13.03 5.02 8.53
N VAL A 656 13.83 4.61 7.57
CA VAL A 656 13.50 3.51 6.67
C VAL A 656 13.95 2.18 7.26
N HIS A 657 13.05 1.21 7.22
CA HIS A 657 13.27 -0.16 7.62
C HIS A 657 12.84 -1.10 6.48
N ASN A 658 13.82 -1.67 5.79
CA ASN A 658 13.61 -2.64 4.73
C ASN A 658 14.05 -4.02 5.23
N TYR A 659 13.09 -4.83 5.66
CA TYR A 659 13.31 -6.08 6.34
C TYR A 659 12.97 -7.29 5.48
N SER A 660 13.83 -8.29 5.51
CA SER A 660 13.56 -9.61 4.95
C SER A 660 13.78 -10.70 5.99
N GLN A 661 12.79 -11.51 6.21
CA GLN A 661 12.84 -12.59 7.20
C GLN A 661 13.93 -13.62 6.91
N ILE A 662 14.25 -13.85 5.64
CA ILE A 662 15.23 -14.85 5.20
C ILE A 662 16.47 -14.25 4.51
N LYS A 663 16.68 -12.96 4.60
CA LYS A 663 17.89 -12.21 4.15
C LYS A 663 18.19 -12.19 2.65
N TYR A 664 17.28 -12.61 1.77
CA TYR A 664 17.59 -12.72 0.33
C TYR A 664 16.61 -11.97 -0.57
N THR A 665 15.73 -11.15 -0.01
CA THR A 665 14.53 -10.83 -0.75
C THR A 665 14.42 -9.40 -1.22
N THR A 666 15.33 -8.51 -0.77
CA THR A 666 15.46 -7.18 -1.35
C THR A 666 16.92 -6.80 -1.38
N ASP A 667 17.49 -6.65 -2.56
CA ASP A 667 18.91 -6.30 -2.72
C ASP A 667 19.17 -4.83 -2.37
N ASN A 668 18.22 -3.94 -2.70
CA ASN A 668 18.32 -2.51 -2.51
C ASN A 668 17.06 -1.95 -1.88
N SER A 669 17.19 -0.96 -1.01
CA SER A 669 16.03 -0.24 -0.47
C SER A 669 15.37 0.65 -1.53
N LEU A 670 16.16 1.25 -2.42
CA LEU A 670 15.64 2.11 -3.46
C LEU A 670 16.46 1.97 -4.75
N TYR A 671 15.77 2.09 -5.88
CA TYR A 671 16.35 2.27 -7.19
C TYR A 671 15.74 3.48 -7.87
N ASP A 672 16.59 4.43 -8.29
CA ASP A 672 16.18 5.58 -9.10
C ASP A 672 16.53 5.35 -10.57
N ILE A 673 15.49 5.33 -11.40
CA ILE A 673 15.62 5.03 -12.83
C ILE A 673 16.41 6.11 -13.58
N ASN A 674 16.19 7.39 -13.26
CA ASN A 674 16.81 8.49 -13.98
C ASN A 674 18.32 8.55 -13.80
N THR A 675 18.78 8.36 -12.57
CA THR A 675 20.20 8.42 -12.23
C THR A 675 20.87 7.06 -12.30
N ASN A 676 20.09 5.99 -12.48
CA ASN A 676 20.57 4.62 -12.39
C ASN A 676 21.28 4.33 -11.05
N THR A 677 20.74 4.86 -9.97
CA THR A 677 21.33 4.77 -8.63
C THR A 677 20.62 3.73 -7.79
N GLU A 678 21.40 2.87 -7.16
CA GLU A 678 20.94 1.90 -6.17
C GLU A 678 21.27 2.37 -4.77
N VAL A 679 20.29 2.40 -3.87
CA VAL A 679 20.47 2.66 -2.44
C VAL A 679 20.40 1.34 -1.69
N ARG A 680 21.57 0.81 -1.30
CA ARG A 680 21.71 -0.52 -0.70
C ARG A 680 21.38 -0.62 0.78
N PRO A 681 21.70 0.38 1.64
CA PRO A 681 21.39 0.28 3.07
C PRO A 681 19.92 -0.05 3.30
N THR A 682 19.65 -1.08 4.10
CA THR A 682 18.30 -1.50 4.47
C THR A 682 17.72 -0.70 5.63
N GLU A 683 18.60 -0.02 6.34
CA GLU A 683 18.32 0.80 7.53
C GLU A 683 19.00 2.15 7.38
N PHE A 684 18.23 3.22 7.39
CA PHE A 684 18.78 4.58 7.41
C PHE A 684 17.81 5.59 8.02
N SER A 685 18.39 6.61 8.66
CA SER A 685 17.62 7.68 9.30
C SER A 685 17.10 8.71 8.31
N ARG A 686 17.82 8.94 7.20
CA ARG A 686 17.42 9.94 6.22
C ARG A 686 18.03 9.67 4.84
N LEU A 687 17.20 9.75 3.81
CA LEU A 687 17.60 9.97 2.41
C LEU A 687 16.81 11.17 1.88
N PHE A 688 17.51 12.11 1.25
CA PHE A 688 16.89 13.24 0.59
C PHE A 688 17.18 13.19 -0.91
N ILE A 689 16.13 13.14 -1.72
CA ILE A 689 16.21 13.17 -3.18
C ILE A 689 15.95 14.61 -3.62
N THR A 690 17.02 15.33 -3.97
CA THR A 690 16.90 16.74 -4.40
C THR A 690 16.26 16.87 -5.79
N GLY A 691 16.49 15.90 -6.66
CA GLY A 691 16.13 15.95 -8.07
C GLY A 691 17.03 16.86 -8.92
N THR A 692 18.11 17.42 -8.32
CA THR A 692 19.07 18.28 -9.03
C THR A 692 20.13 17.50 -9.80
N THR A 693 20.36 16.26 -9.41
CA THR A 693 21.26 15.30 -10.08
C THR A 693 20.66 14.73 -11.37
N ARG A 694 19.55 15.27 -11.83
CA ARG A 694 19.06 15.03 -13.20
C ARG A 694 20.09 15.52 -14.20
N LYS A 695 21.08 14.70 -14.45
CA LYS A 695 21.65 14.71 -15.79
C LYS A 695 20.52 14.22 -16.71
N PRO A 696 20.07 15.00 -17.70
CA PRO A 696 19.44 14.41 -18.86
C PRO A 696 20.35 13.27 -19.22
N ALA A 697 19.84 12.05 -19.47
CA ALA A 697 20.69 10.90 -19.77
C ALA A 697 21.78 11.39 -20.71
N GLU A 698 22.94 11.78 -20.15
CA GLU A 698 24.10 12.10 -20.97
C GLU A 698 24.40 10.78 -21.63
N ILE A 699 24.09 10.76 -22.90
CA ILE A 699 24.61 9.77 -23.78
C ILE A 699 26.10 9.75 -23.47
N PRO A 700 26.67 8.64 -22.96
CA PRO A 700 28.10 8.59 -22.77
C PRO A 700 28.73 8.98 -24.11
N ALA A 701 29.44 10.10 -24.14
CA ALA A 701 30.27 10.42 -25.27
C ALA A 701 31.16 9.22 -25.48
N ALA A 702 31.17 8.64 -26.68
CA ALA A 702 31.96 7.50 -27.02
C ALA A 702 33.43 7.75 -26.59
N GLY A 703 33.92 6.99 -25.60
CA GLY A 703 35.33 6.95 -25.25
C GLY A 703 35.73 7.63 -23.97
N THR A 704 35.68 6.90 -22.86
CA THR A 704 36.79 6.77 -21.88
C THR A 704 36.60 5.48 -21.12
N SER A 705 37.38 4.47 -21.48
CA SER A 705 37.45 3.21 -20.78
C SER A 705 38.19 3.36 -19.45
N ALA A 706 37.54 2.95 -18.36
CA ALA A 706 38.26 2.60 -17.16
C ALA A 706 38.88 1.19 -17.34
N THR A 707 40.17 1.15 -17.35
CA THR A 707 40.95 -0.08 -17.40
C THR A 707 40.85 -0.83 -16.08
N SER A 708 40.20 -2.00 -16.09
CA SER A 708 40.51 -3.07 -15.14
C SER A 708 41.11 -4.26 -15.90
N ALA A 709 42.28 -4.65 -15.47
CA ALA A 709 43.05 -5.74 -16.10
C ALA A 709 42.41 -7.10 -15.78
N ALA A 710 41.88 -7.77 -16.78
CA ALA A 710 41.70 -9.21 -16.80
C ALA A 710 42.12 -9.73 -18.17
N GLY A 711 42.81 -10.88 -18.21
CA GLY A 711 43.53 -11.43 -19.32
C GLY A 711 42.73 -11.71 -20.61
N PRO A 712 43.37 -12.18 -21.70
CA PRO A 712 42.87 -12.03 -23.05
C PRO A 712 41.72 -12.99 -23.37
N ALA A 713 40.49 -12.49 -23.20
CA ALA A 713 39.35 -12.98 -23.96
C ALA A 713 39.09 -11.96 -25.07
N THR A 714 38.90 -12.37 -26.29
CA THR A 714 38.55 -11.52 -27.42
C THR A 714 37.33 -10.66 -27.04
N ALA A 715 37.55 -9.35 -26.88
CA ALA A 715 36.50 -8.40 -26.47
C ALA A 715 35.39 -8.39 -27.56
N PRO A 716 34.10 -8.51 -27.20
CA PRO A 716 33.02 -8.31 -28.14
C PRO A 716 33.03 -6.86 -28.63
N THR A 717 32.79 -6.69 -29.93
CA THR A 717 32.68 -5.36 -30.57
C THR A 717 31.60 -4.56 -29.83
N PRO A 718 31.83 -3.29 -29.43
CA PRO A 718 30.83 -2.51 -28.75
C PRO A 718 29.54 -2.44 -29.58
N SER A 719 28.38 -2.71 -28.93
CA SER A 719 27.08 -2.60 -29.58
C SER A 719 26.81 -1.14 -29.99
N PRO A 720 26.36 -0.87 -31.21
CA PRO A 720 25.98 0.47 -31.64
C PRO A 720 24.64 0.94 -31.01
N ALA A 721 23.98 0.07 -30.23
CA ALA A 721 22.69 0.36 -29.58
C ALA A 721 22.86 1.34 -28.43
N GLN A 722 22.00 2.37 -28.42
CA GLN A 722 21.93 3.39 -27.40
C GLN A 722 20.82 3.05 -26.42
N LEU A 723 21.14 2.96 -25.12
CA LEU A 723 20.17 2.80 -24.06
C LEU A 723 19.32 4.08 -23.88
N LEU A 724 18.00 3.95 -23.93
CA LEU A 724 17.05 5.05 -23.72
C LEU A 724 16.38 4.99 -22.34
N ALA A 725 16.02 3.79 -21.90
CA ALA A 725 15.41 3.55 -20.58
C ALA A 725 15.66 2.11 -20.13
N LYS A 726 15.63 1.87 -18.82
CA LYS A 726 15.76 0.54 -18.22
C LYS A 726 14.93 0.42 -16.94
N GLY A 727 14.93 -0.77 -16.34
CA GLY A 727 14.19 -1.04 -15.10
C GLY A 727 12.83 -1.68 -15.34
N PHE A 728 12.65 -2.32 -16.50
CA PHE A 728 11.44 -3.07 -16.83
C PHE A 728 11.58 -4.54 -16.44
N GLU A 729 10.47 -5.20 -16.16
CA GLU A 729 10.47 -6.64 -15.89
C GLU A 729 10.38 -7.46 -17.18
N PHE A 730 9.58 -7.02 -18.13
CA PHE A 730 9.51 -7.61 -19.47
C PHE A 730 8.91 -6.62 -20.46
N ALA A 731 9.76 -5.89 -21.18
CA ALA A 731 9.33 -4.89 -22.15
C ALA A 731 9.15 -5.54 -23.54
N LEU A 732 8.02 -5.24 -24.19
CA LEU A 732 7.65 -5.79 -25.49
C LEU A 732 6.58 -4.96 -26.21
N GLY A 733 6.23 -5.35 -27.42
CA GLY A 733 5.03 -4.89 -28.14
C GLY A 733 5.06 -3.41 -28.49
N SER A 734 6.13 -2.89 -29.09
CA SER A 734 6.26 -1.45 -29.38
C SER A 734 5.59 -1.02 -30.69
N CYS A 735 5.13 0.23 -30.72
CA CYS A 735 4.64 0.95 -31.91
C CYS A 735 5.02 2.43 -31.84
N HIS A 736 4.69 3.21 -32.88
CA HIS A 736 4.88 4.66 -32.87
C HIS A 736 3.65 5.42 -33.36
N ASP A 737 3.46 6.64 -32.88
CA ASP A 737 2.43 7.57 -33.40
C ASP A 737 2.95 8.40 -34.58
N SER A 738 2.07 9.24 -35.16
CA SER A 738 2.40 10.15 -36.28
C SER A 738 3.43 11.25 -35.89
N LYS A 739 3.58 11.53 -34.58
CA LYS A 739 4.50 12.53 -34.04
C LYS A 739 5.88 11.94 -33.72
N GLY A 740 6.06 10.64 -33.90
CA GLY A 740 7.29 9.91 -33.64
C GLY A 740 7.51 9.51 -32.18
N ASN A 741 6.50 9.59 -31.34
CA ASN A 741 6.59 9.00 -30.01
C ASN A 741 6.52 7.48 -30.12
N ILE A 742 7.30 6.79 -29.27
CA ILE A 742 7.31 5.32 -29.22
C ILE A 742 6.53 4.86 -28.00
N TYR A 743 5.67 3.92 -28.19
CA TYR A 743 4.92 3.25 -27.12
C TYR A 743 5.37 1.82 -27.02
N PHE A 744 5.45 1.29 -25.81
CA PHE A 744 5.74 -0.13 -25.59
C PHE A 744 5.07 -0.61 -24.30
N ALA A 745 4.84 -1.91 -24.24
CA ALA A 745 4.24 -2.57 -23.09
C ALA A 745 5.32 -3.10 -22.13
N GLU A 746 5.03 -3.05 -20.86
CA GLU A 746 5.70 -3.85 -19.84
C GLU A 746 4.70 -4.92 -19.39
N GLN A 747 4.85 -6.11 -19.92
CA GLN A 747 3.85 -7.18 -19.79
C GLN A 747 3.59 -7.56 -18.34
N ARG A 748 4.67 -7.82 -17.60
CA ARG A 748 4.57 -8.31 -16.23
C ARG A 748 3.93 -7.30 -15.28
N MET A 749 4.32 -6.04 -15.41
CA MET A 749 3.76 -4.96 -14.61
C MET A 749 2.43 -4.45 -15.19
N LYS A 750 1.98 -5.02 -16.31
CA LYS A 750 0.70 -4.70 -16.98
C LYS A 750 0.55 -3.21 -17.30
N ARG A 751 1.62 -2.61 -17.83
CA ARG A 751 1.75 -1.17 -18.10
C ARG A 751 2.05 -0.88 -19.55
N ILE A 752 1.74 0.36 -19.95
CA ILE A 752 2.17 0.93 -21.23
C ILE A 752 2.97 2.18 -20.95
N TYR A 753 4.12 2.29 -21.59
CA TYR A 753 4.98 3.46 -21.54
C TYR A 753 4.97 4.23 -22.85
N LYS A 754 5.19 5.54 -22.76
CA LYS A 754 5.41 6.44 -23.87
C LYS A 754 6.81 7.02 -23.78
N TRP A 755 7.61 6.83 -24.82
CA TRP A 755 8.84 7.59 -25.04
C TRP A 755 8.55 8.77 -25.94
N SER A 756 8.74 9.97 -25.44
CA SER A 756 8.56 11.19 -26.23
C SER A 756 9.80 11.47 -27.05
N ALA A 757 9.68 11.47 -28.39
CA ALA A 757 10.76 11.80 -29.30
C ALA A 757 11.23 13.26 -29.14
N THR A 758 10.32 14.17 -28.82
CA THR A 758 10.61 15.61 -28.66
C THR A 758 11.36 15.92 -27.37
N THR A 759 10.89 15.41 -26.24
CA THR A 759 11.48 15.68 -24.92
C THR A 759 12.53 14.64 -24.53
N ARG A 760 12.64 13.54 -25.28
CA ARG A 760 13.52 12.41 -24.99
C ARG A 760 13.32 11.87 -23.56
N SER A 761 12.09 11.77 -23.15
CA SER A 761 11.68 11.34 -21.81
C SER A 761 10.68 10.19 -21.87
N LEU A 762 10.77 9.33 -20.89
CA LEU A 762 9.84 8.23 -20.67
C LEU A 762 8.69 8.67 -19.77
N GLN A 763 7.47 8.27 -20.11
CA GLN A 763 6.27 8.49 -19.29
C GLN A 763 5.53 7.16 -19.13
N LEU A 764 5.03 6.88 -17.92
CA LEU A 764 4.01 5.87 -17.74
C LEU A 764 2.70 6.40 -18.31
N LEU A 765 2.16 5.71 -19.32
CA LEU A 765 0.91 6.12 -19.96
C LEU A 765 -0.30 5.54 -19.25
N ALA A 766 -0.27 4.24 -18.97
CA ALA A 766 -1.41 3.52 -18.43
C ALA A 766 -0.98 2.27 -17.65
N ASP A 767 -1.83 1.85 -16.75
CA ASP A 767 -1.68 0.69 -15.88
C ASP A 767 -3.00 -0.08 -15.82
N PHE A 768 -2.94 -1.40 -15.98
CA PHE A 768 -4.13 -2.21 -16.23
C PHE A 768 -4.20 -3.44 -15.32
N PRO A 769 -5.40 -3.96 -15.04
CA PRO A 769 -5.53 -5.27 -14.40
C PRO A 769 -5.23 -6.46 -15.32
N TRP A 770 -5.03 -6.25 -16.62
CA TRP A 770 -4.72 -7.30 -17.61
C TRP A 770 -3.42 -6.99 -18.39
N GLU A 771 -2.83 -8.03 -18.98
CA GLU A 771 -1.51 -7.94 -19.59
C GLU A 771 -1.56 -7.34 -21.01
N PRO A 772 -0.87 -6.22 -21.28
CA PRO A 772 -0.67 -5.74 -22.64
C PRO A 772 0.41 -6.58 -23.33
N LEU A 773 0.08 -7.14 -24.48
CA LEU A 773 0.99 -8.01 -25.24
C LEU A 773 1.62 -7.32 -26.45
N SER A 774 0.86 -6.49 -27.12
CA SER A 774 1.29 -5.84 -28.35
C SER A 774 0.51 -4.55 -28.56
N LEU A 775 1.14 -3.59 -29.22
CA LEU A 775 0.59 -2.31 -29.53
C LEU A 775 0.70 -1.99 -31.01
N ALA A 776 -0.27 -1.26 -31.52
CA ALA A 776 -0.23 -0.56 -32.80
C ALA A 776 -0.88 0.82 -32.66
N CYS A 777 -0.58 1.76 -33.53
CA CYS A 777 -1.26 3.04 -33.58
C CYS A 777 -2.22 3.11 -34.78
N ASP A 778 -3.42 3.65 -34.58
CA ASP A 778 -4.31 3.98 -35.70
C ASP A 778 -3.98 5.34 -36.32
N ALA A 779 -4.68 5.71 -37.40
CA ALA A 779 -4.48 7.01 -38.08
C ALA A 779 -4.81 8.24 -37.23
N ASN A 780 -5.49 8.08 -36.13
CA ASN A 780 -5.84 9.13 -35.19
C ASN A 780 -4.89 9.16 -33.97
N ASP A 781 -3.77 8.43 -34.04
CA ASP A 781 -2.81 8.23 -32.96
C ASP A 781 -3.41 7.53 -31.70
N ASN A 782 -4.55 6.83 -31.83
CA ASN A 782 -5.01 5.98 -30.74
C ASN A 782 -4.17 4.70 -30.71
N LEU A 783 -3.88 4.26 -29.52
CA LEU A 783 -3.22 2.96 -29.31
C LEU A 783 -4.25 1.84 -29.43
N LEU A 784 -3.92 0.88 -30.26
CA LEU A 784 -4.58 -0.40 -30.31
C LEU A 784 -3.75 -1.39 -29.52
N VAL A 785 -4.34 -1.97 -28.50
CA VAL A 785 -3.62 -2.82 -27.55
C VAL A 785 -4.27 -4.20 -27.52
N VAL A 786 -3.45 -5.23 -27.72
CA VAL A 786 -3.85 -6.60 -27.40
C VAL A 786 -3.63 -6.83 -25.93
N PHE A 787 -4.70 -7.09 -25.20
CA PHE A 787 -4.64 -7.52 -23.82
C PHE A 787 -4.88 -9.02 -23.70
N ARG A 788 -4.13 -9.65 -22.83
CA ARG A 788 -4.38 -10.99 -22.36
C ARG A 788 -4.88 -10.95 -20.92
N TYR A 789 -6.04 -11.51 -20.70
CA TYR A 789 -6.48 -11.81 -19.37
C TYR A 789 -5.85 -13.14 -18.92
N ASN A 790 -5.04 -13.08 -17.89
CA ASN A 790 -4.51 -14.25 -17.24
C ASN A 790 -4.77 -14.10 -15.75
N PRO A 791 -5.69 -14.86 -15.17
CA PRO A 791 -5.94 -14.82 -13.75
C PRO A 791 -4.72 -15.29 -12.91
N GLN A 792 -3.74 -15.91 -13.57
CA GLN A 792 -2.46 -16.26 -12.95
C GLN A 792 -1.37 -15.38 -13.56
N PRO A 793 -0.83 -14.39 -12.87
CA PRO A 793 0.25 -13.57 -13.40
C PRO A 793 1.51 -14.44 -13.57
N GLY A 794 1.75 -14.94 -14.75
CA GLY A 794 3.01 -15.49 -15.21
C GLY A 794 3.73 -16.57 -14.37
N PHE A 795 3.26 -16.89 -13.21
CA PHE A 795 3.88 -17.77 -12.23
C PHE A 795 3.06 -19.03 -12.02
N LEU A 796 3.54 -20.10 -12.58
CA LEU A 796 3.25 -21.44 -12.11
C LEU A 796 3.99 -21.63 -10.79
N VAL A 797 3.49 -21.07 -9.71
CA VAL A 797 3.89 -21.49 -8.40
C VAL A 797 3.23 -22.85 -8.17
N SER A 798 4.02 -23.90 -8.30
CA SER A 798 3.71 -25.26 -7.89
C SER A 798 2.71 -26.08 -8.72
N GLY A 799 2.74 -26.07 -10.03
CA GLY A 799 2.18 -27.20 -10.80
C GLY A 799 0.72 -27.62 -10.56
N ARG A 800 -0.09 -26.82 -9.90
CA ARG A 800 -1.52 -27.04 -9.74
C ARG A 800 -2.28 -26.20 -10.75
N GLN A 801 -2.84 -26.89 -11.72
CA GLN A 801 -3.80 -26.31 -12.63
C GLN A 801 -5.13 -26.12 -11.91
N GLU A 802 -5.57 -24.88 -11.77
CA GLU A 802 -6.94 -24.57 -11.38
C GLU A 802 -7.73 -24.16 -12.63
N SER A 803 -8.91 -24.67 -12.78
CA SER A 803 -9.84 -24.29 -13.84
C SER A 803 -10.43 -22.94 -13.49
N PHE A 804 -10.14 -21.92 -14.29
CA PHE A 804 -10.79 -20.62 -14.19
C PHE A 804 -11.98 -20.55 -15.15
N GLN A 805 -13.08 -19.99 -14.67
CA GLN A 805 -14.18 -19.61 -15.52
C GLN A 805 -13.78 -18.38 -16.34
N ASN A 806 -14.11 -18.38 -17.60
CA ASN A 806 -13.91 -17.21 -18.43
C ASN A 806 -14.69 -16.02 -17.89
N PRO A 807 -14.12 -14.80 -17.97
CA PRO A 807 -14.89 -13.59 -17.69
C PRO A 807 -16.17 -13.58 -18.55
N PRO A 808 -17.28 -13.09 -18.04
CA PRO A 808 -18.56 -13.07 -18.76
C PRO A 808 -18.50 -12.44 -20.14
N ASP A 809 -17.58 -11.50 -20.34
CA ASP A 809 -17.42 -10.75 -21.61
C ASP A 809 -16.41 -11.40 -22.57
N ALA A 810 -15.82 -12.51 -22.21
CA ALA A 810 -14.73 -13.10 -22.97
C ALA A 810 -15.15 -13.82 -24.25
N GLY A 811 -16.37 -13.68 -24.68
CA GLY A 811 -16.83 -14.27 -25.95
C GLY A 811 -16.78 -15.79 -26.00
N GLY A 812 -16.68 -16.45 -24.87
CA GLY A 812 -17.00 -17.89 -24.76
C GLY A 812 -15.95 -18.89 -25.24
N THR A 813 -14.72 -18.51 -25.46
CA THR A 813 -13.69 -19.48 -25.84
C THR A 813 -12.57 -19.57 -24.81
N SER A 814 -12.62 -20.63 -24.02
CA SER A 814 -11.49 -21.04 -23.18
C SER A 814 -10.39 -21.63 -24.05
N PHE A 815 -9.16 -21.23 -23.79
CA PHE A 815 -8.00 -21.86 -24.41
C PHE A 815 -7.73 -23.21 -23.72
N SER A 816 -8.04 -24.30 -24.42
CA SER A 816 -7.89 -25.66 -23.85
C SER A 816 -6.61 -26.40 -24.26
N GLY A 817 -5.68 -25.73 -24.94
CA GLY A 817 -4.56 -26.38 -25.60
C GLY A 817 -3.40 -26.80 -24.70
N TRP A 818 -3.19 -26.09 -23.59
CA TRP A 818 -2.07 -26.34 -22.67
C TRP A 818 -2.55 -26.27 -21.23
N GLY A 819 -3.18 -27.35 -20.80
CA GLY A 819 -3.46 -27.59 -19.43
C GLY A 819 -4.34 -26.55 -18.74
N ASN A 820 -5.54 -26.34 -19.25
CA ASN A 820 -6.65 -25.60 -18.59
C ASN A 820 -6.37 -24.18 -18.05
N SER A 821 -5.32 -23.49 -18.51
CA SER A 821 -5.18 -22.08 -18.25
C SER A 821 -6.07 -21.29 -19.21
N GLY A 822 -7.21 -20.81 -18.75
CA GLY A 822 -8.14 -19.99 -19.54
C GLY A 822 -7.54 -18.63 -19.84
N PHE A 823 -6.85 -18.47 -20.99
CA PHE A 823 -6.46 -17.15 -21.48
C PHE A 823 -7.54 -16.60 -22.38
N ALA A 824 -7.90 -15.35 -22.19
CA ALA A 824 -8.71 -14.60 -23.14
C ALA A 824 -7.91 -13.41 -23.65
N THR A 825 -7.92 -13.18 -24.97
CA THR A 825 -7.28 -12.04 -25.60
C THR A 825 -8.31 -11.10 -26.19
N PHE A 826 -8.08 -9.80 -26.01
CA PHE A 826 -8.97 -8.74 -26.49
C PHE A 826 -8.15 -7.62 -27.09
N VAL A 827 -8.76 -6.87 -28.00
CA VAL A 827 -8.14 -5.65 -28.54
C VAL A 827 -8.94 -4.44 -28.06
N TYR A 828 -8.19 -3.47 -27.53
CA TYR A 828 -8.75 -2.20 -27.05
C TYR A 828 -8.14 -1.03 -27.81
N SER A 829 -8.90 0.02 -27.98
CA SER A 829 -8.45 1.33 -28.41
C SER A 829 -8.32 2.24 -27.20
N ILE A 830 -7.22 2.99 -27.13
CA ILE A 830 -6.91 3.92 -26.04
C ILE A 830 -6.41 5.23 -26.66
N ASP A 831 -7.02 6.36 -26.29
CA ASP A 831 -6.48 7.68 -26.58
C ASP A 831 -5.30 7.97 -25.63
N PRO A 832 -4.07 8.12 -26.11
CA PRO A 832 -2.91 8.35 -25.26
C PRO A 832 -2.94 9.64 -24.45
N ASN A 833 -3.82 10.58 -24.78
CA ASN A 833 -3.99 11.82 -24.03
C ASN A 833 -4.96 11.68 -22.84
N ARG A 834 -5.80 10.64 -22.85
CA ARG A 834 -6.79 10.34 -21.82
C ARG A 834 -6.88 8.82 -21.59
N PRO A 835 -5.80 8.15 -21.23
CA PRO A 835 -5.75 6.68 -21.23
C PRO A 835 -6.77 6.05 -20.28
N ASP A 836 -6.97 6.63 -19.10
CA ASP A 836 -7.86 6.06 -18.06
C ASP A 836 -9.36 6.21 -18.38
N GLU A 837 -9.71 7.13 -19.28
CA GLU A 837 -11.11 7.43 -19.61
C GLU A 837 -11.54 6.87 -20.97
N SER A 838 -10.58 6.67 -21.86
CA SER A 838 -10.86 6.40 -23.28
C SER A 838 -10.81 4.93 -23.67
N ILE A 839 -10.46 4.05 -22.76
CA ILE A 839 -10.31 2.62 -23.06
C ILE A 839 -11.61 2.03 -23.58
N LYS A 840 -11.59 1.48 -24.79
CA LYS A 840 -12.75 0.94 -25.47
C LYS A 840 -12.41 -0.39 -26.12
N LYS A 841 -13.19 -1.44 -25.78
CA LYS A 841 -13.09 -2.72 -26.47
C LYS A 841 -13.51 -2.57 -27.93
N LEU A 842 -12.70 -3.10 -28.82
CA LEU A 842 -13.04 -3.18 -30.23
C LEU A 842 -13.69 -4.52 -30.53
N ASP A 843 -14.75 -4.50 -31.36
CA ASP A 843 -15.34 -5.70 -31.93
C ASP A 843 -14.43 -6.27 -33.04
N ILE A 844 -13.20 -6.48 -32.71
CA ILE A 844 -12.30 -7.24 -33.56
C ILE A 844 -12.62 -8.70 -33.29
N VAL A 845 -13.11 -9.31 -34.31
CA VAL A 845 -13.57 -10.67 -34.37
C VAL A 845 -12.74 -11.67 -33.64
N PRO A 846 -13.35 -12.65 -33.08
CA PRO A 846 -12.97 -13.24 -31.82
C PRO A 846 -11.52 -13.71 -31.90
N MET A 847 -10.66 -12.92 -31.35
CA MET A 847 -9.40 -13.40 -30.85
C MET A 847 -9.68 -14.32 -29.66
N GLY A 848 -10.82 -14.96 -29.72
CA GLY A 848 -11.37 -15.77 -28.66
C GLY A 848 -10.58 -17.02 -28.36
N SER A 849 -9.64 -17.43 -29.19
CA SER A 849 -8.58 -18.32 -28.79
C SER A 849 -7.39 -18.15 -29.74
N VAL A 850 -6.21 -18.08 -29.17
CA VAL A 850 -4.95 -18.27 -29.84
C VAL A 850 -5.04 -19.54 -30.73
N ASP A 851 -5.73 -20.56 -30.29
CA ASP A 851 -6.01 -21.80 -30.99
C ASP A 851 -6.79 -21.58 -32.32
N ASN A 852 -7.73 -20.63 -32.38
CA ASN A 852 -8.44 -20.32 -33.62
C ASN A 852 -7.59 -19.56 -34.62
N ILE A 853 -6.70 -18.69 -34.17
CA ILE A 853 -5.75 -17.99 -35.05
C ILE A 853 -4.70 -18.99 -35.56
N CYS A 854 -4.15 -19.81 -34.68
CA CYS A 854 -3.20 -20.85 -35.05
C CYS A 854 -3.85 -21.88 -35.97
N LYS A 855 -5.08 -22.30 -35.76
CA LYS A 855 -5.84 -23.17 -36.65
C LYS A 855 -6.16 -22.50 -37.98
N ALA A 856 -6.35 -21.19 -38.01
CA ALA A 856 -6.51 -20.45 -39.26
C ALA A 856 -5.24 -20.33 -40.07
N LEU A 857 -4.10 -20.13 -39.41
CA LEU A 857 -2.79 -20.08 -40.05
C LEU A 857 -2.19 -21.47 -40.27
N TYR A 858 -2.55 -22.45 -39.41
CA TYR A 858 -1.95 -23.78 -39.39
C TYR A 858 -3.06 -24.85 -39.22
N PRO A 859 -3.73 -25.26 -40.28
CA PRO A 859 -4.91 -26.14 -40.18
C PRO A 859 -4.61 -27.58 -39.73
N SER A 860 -3.38 -28.01 -39.65
CA SER A 860 -3.02 -29.31 -39.08
C SER A 860 -2.90 -29.23 -37.56
N ASN A 861 -3.58 -30.13 -36.83
CA ASN A 861 -3.43 -30.28 -35.37
C ASN A 861 -1.99 -30.64 -34.92
N ARG A 862 -1.05 -30.66 -35.83
CA ARG A 862 0.35 -30.98 -35.63
C ARG A 862 1.24 -29.83 -36.10
N TRP A 863 1.08 -28.69 -35.47
CA TRP A 863 1.97 -27.56 -35.72
C TRP A 863 3.45 -27.83 -35.36
N ARG A 864 3.78 -29.04 -34.92
CA ARG A 864 5.14 -29.56 -34.82
C ARG A 864 5.71 -30.11 -36.16
N ASP A 865 4.86 -30.34 -37.16
CA ASP A 865 5.28 -30.99 -38.42
C ASP A 865 5.33 -30.01 -39.61
N PHE A 866 5.81 -28.78 -39.37
CA PHE A 866 5.94 -27.75 -40.41
C PHE A 866 7.04 -27.99 -41.39
N HIS A 867 6.99 -29.08 -42.15
CA HIS A 867 7.88 -29.29 -43.24
C HIS A 867 7.29 -29.00 -44.63
N ASP A 868 6.00 -28.66 -44.70
CA ASP A 868 5.38 -28.42 -45.99
C ASP A 868 4.43 -27.21 -45.97
N PHE A 869 4.99 -26.04 -46.26
CA PHE A 869 4.25 -24.78 -46.35
C PHE A 869 3.17 -24.73 -47.44
N ASN A 870 3.21 -25.65 -48.39
CA ASN A 870 2.28 -25.66 -49.52
C ASN A 870 0.87 -26.13 -49.16
N GLN A 871 0.66 -26.64 -47.95
CA GLN A 871 -0.63 -27.13 -47.48
C GLN A 871 -1.40 -26.16 -46.58
N ILE A 872 -0.87 -24.98 -46.30
CA ILE A 872 -1.55 -24.00 -45.41
C ILE A 872 -2.60 -23.24 -46.22
N SER A 873 -3.86 -23.58 -46.05
CA SER A 873 -4.97 -22.73 -46.51
C SER A 873 -5.18 -21.60 -45.55
N ILE A 874 -4.74 -20.42 -45.87
CA ILE A 874 -5.05 -19.21 -45.13
C ILE A 874 -6.52 -18.94 -45.26
N ARG A 875 -7.26 -19.08 -44.13
CA ARG A 875 -8.70 -18.76 -44.13
C ARG A 875 -8.90 -17.26 -44.24
N LYS A 876 -10.01 -16.91 -44.85
CA LYS A 876 -10.49 -15.55 -44.97
C LYS A 876 -10.45 -14.80 -43.63
N ALA A 877 -10.20 -13.57 -43.71
CA ALA A 877 -10.10 -12.46 -42.84
C ALA A 877 -11.11 -12.28 -41.69
N ASP A 878 -11.62 -13.33 -41.11
CA ASP A 878 -12.36 -13.21 -39.87
C ASP A 878 -11.44 -12.78 -38.69
N SER A 879 -10.16 -12.64 -38.94
CA SER A 879 -9.15 -12.30 -37.94
C SER A 879 -8.32 -11.02 -38.23
N CYS A 880 -8.71 -10.23 -39.24
CA CYS A 880 -8.06 -8.94 -39.45
C CYS A 880 -9.03 -7.78 -39.29
N TRP A 881 -8.53 -6.70 -38.75
CA TRP A 881 -9.25 -5.46 -38.59
C TRP A 881 -8.67 -4.41 -39.54
N VAL A 882 -9.53 -3.78 -40.30
CA VAL A 882 -9.15 -2.69 -41.19
C VAL A 882 -9.42 -1.39 -40.44
N ALA A 883 -8.35 -0.68 -40.11
CA ALA A 883 -8.44 0.62 -39.47
C ALA A 883 -9.11 1.63 -40.43
N PRO A 884 -9.74 2.71 -39.91
CA PRO A 884 -10.38 3.73 -40.74
C PRO A 884 -9.45 4.39 -41.76
N ASP A 885 -8.16 4.35 -41.55
CA ASP A 885 -7.11 4.83 -42.47
C ASP A 885 -6.69 3.81 -43.54
N GLY A 886 -7.35 2.67 -43.61
CA GLY A 886 -7.08 1.62 -44.59
C GLY A 886 -5.94 0.67 -44.20
N ARG A 887 -5.30 0.84 -43.05
CA ARG A 887 -4.31 -0.12 -42.54
C ARG A 887 -5.03 -1.37 -42.06
N THR A 888 -4.52 -2.51 -42.38
CA THR A 888 -5.01 -3.79 -41.86
C THR A 888 -4.15 -4.20 -40.69
N ILE A 889 -4.78 -4.43 -39.55
CA ILE A 889 -4.11 -4.87 -38.34
C ILE A 889 -4.47 -6.33 -38.11
N ILE A 890 -3.45 -7.16 -38.10
CA ILE A 890 -3.61 -8.61 -38.03
C ILE A 890 -3.05 -9.10 -36.71
N PRO A 891 -3.87 -9.72 -35.87
CA PRO A 891 -3.38 -10.42 -34.70
C PRO A 891 -2.65 -11.69 -35.14
N ILE A 892 -1.38 -11.79 -34.84
CA ILE A 892 -0.57 -12.99 -35.11
C ILE A 892 -0.14 -13.59 -33.76
N CYS A 893 -0.36 -14.88 -33.63
CA CYS A 893 0.18 -15.64 -32.53
C CYS A 893 1.51 -16.25 -32.91
N TYR A 894 2.57 -15.88 -32.23
CA TYR A 894 3.92 -16.36 -32.49
C TYR A 894 4.27 -17.63 -31.73
N ASP A 895 3.70 -17.83 -30.58
CA ASP A 895 3.86 -19.02 -29.77
C ASP A 895 2.55 -19.27 -29.00
N LEU A 896 2.13 -20.52 -28.97
CA LEU A 896 0.93 -20.96 -28.28
C LEU A 896 0.96 -20.64 -26.79
N ALA A 897 2.13 -20.42 -26.23
CA ALA A 897 2.27 -20.17 -24.81
C ALA A 897 2.44 -18.69 -24.43
N ARG A 898 2.86 -17.79 -25.33
CA ARG A 898 3.42 -16.52 -24.87
C ARG A 898 2.99 -15.24 -25.56
N SER A 899 2.70 -15.21 -26.86
CA SER A 899 2.53 -13.90 -27.48
C SER A 899 1.53 -13.86 -28.65
N CYS A 900 0.61 -12.92 -28.56
CA CYS A 900 -0.12 -12.39 -29.71
C CYS A 900 0.46 -11.02 -30.04
N ALA A 901 0.74 -10.75 -31.30
CA ALA A 901 1.16 -9.45 -31.76
C ALA A 901 0.11 -8.83 -32.69
N LEU A 902 0.06 -7.52 -32.66
CA LEU A 902 -0.58 -6.73 -33.72
C LEU A 902 0.48 -6.41 -34.75
N VAL A 903 0.30 -6.83 -35.96
CA VAL A 903 1.17 -6.52 -37.06
C VAL A 903 0.44 -5.65 -38.06
N GLU A 904 1.01 -4.51 -38.39
CA GLU A 904 0.46 -3.61 -39.40
C GLU A 904 0.69 -4.23 -40.78
N ALA A 905 -0.38 -4.40 -41.53
CA ALA A 905 -0.36 -4.88 -42.87
C ALA A 905 -0.94 -3.84 -43.85
N PHE A 906 -0.22 -3.60 -44.93
CA PHE A 906 -0.65 -2.64 -45.95
C PHE A 906 -0.98 -3.40 -47.24
N PRO A 907 -2.16 -3.17 -47.85
CA PRO A 907 -2.50 -3.77 -49.14
C PRO A 907 -1.41 -3.56 -50.19
N GLY A 908 -1.02 -4.60 -50.84
CA GLY A 908 0.05 -4.56 -51.83
C GLY A 908 1.47 -4.58 -51.29
N ARG A 909 1.64 -4.56 -49.95
CA ARG A 909 2.96 -4.75 -49.31
C ARG A 909 3.02 -6.13 -48.63
N PRO A 910 4.18 -6.79 -48.63
CA PRO A 910 4.33 -8.06 -47.92
C PRO A 910 4.26 -7.83 -46.40
N LEU A 911 3.61 -8.75 -45.69
CA LEU A 911 3.67 -8.89 -44.25
C LEU A 911 4.79 -9.88 -43.90
N TYR A 912 5.52 -9.61 -42.83
CA TYR A 912 6.49 -10.54 -42.27
C TYR A 912 6.03 -10.99 -40.89
N ALA A 913 6.01 -12.30 -40.69
CA ALA A 913 5.63 -12.90 -39.44
C ALA A 913 6.74 -13.82 -38.93
N VAL A 914 6.91 -13.85 -37.63
CA VAL A 914 7.94 -14.65 -36.96
C VAL A 914 7.31 -15.92 -36.39
N ASP A 915 7.98 -17.03 -36.59
CA ASP A 915 7.68 -18.29 -35.92
C ASP A 915 8.76 -18.50 -34.84
N GLU A 916 8.44 -18.17 -33.64
CA GLU A 916 9.34 -18.26 -32.48
C GLU A 916 9.79 -19.71 -32.22
N TYR A 917 8.89 -20.67 -32.44
CA TYR A 917 9.17 -22.07 -32.17
C TYR A 917 10.24 -22.65 -33.10
N ASP A 918 10.06 -22.45 -34.41
CA ASP A 918 11.00 -22.91 -35.42
C ASP A 918 12.10 -21.87 -35.72
N LYS A 919 12.09 -20.72 -35.07
CA LYS A 919 13.03 -19.61 -35.20
C LYS A 919 13.26 -19.18 -36.65
N ARG A 920 12.16 -18.90 -37.32
CA ARG A 920 12.15 -18.49 -38.72
C ARG A 920 11.18 -17.35 -38.99
N THR A 921 11.40 -16.61 -40.05
CA THR A 921 10.50 -15.58 -40.54
C THR A 921 9.84 -16.03 -41.82
N VAL A 922 8.54 -15.82 -41.93
CA VAL A 922 7.72 -16.05 -43.12
C VAL A 922 7.24 -14.73 -43.69
N LYS A 923 6.99 -14.73 -45.02
CA LYS A 923 6.49 -13.62 -45.81
C LYS A 923 5.12 -13.94 -46.37
N LEU A 924 4.19 -13.02 -46.24
CA LEU A 924 2.81 -13.18 -46.74
C LEU A 924 2.44 -12.00 -47.62
N GLN A 925 1.58 -12.20 -48.61
CA GLN A 925 0.98 -11.14 -49.38
C GLN A 925 -0.30 -10.67 -48.74
N VAL A 926 -0.54 -9.36 -48.77
CA VAL A 926 -1.75 -8.73 -48.28
C VAL A 926 -2.54 -8.15 -49.44
N ASP A 927 -3.75 -8.61 -49.65
CA ASP A 927 -4.60 -8.11 -50.76
C ASP A 927 -5.28 -6.76 -50.37
N ALA A 928 -6.00 -6.19 -51.31
CA ALA A 928 -6.74 -4.91 -51.12
C ALA A 928 -7.83 -4.95 -50.06
N LYS A 929 -8.20 -6.14 -49.61
CA LYS A 929 -9.22 -6.36 -48.55
C LYS A 929 -8.56 -6.78 -47.22
N GLY A 930 -7.21 -6.79 -47.13
CA GLY A 930 -6.46 -7.25 -45.98
C GLY A 930 -6.36 -8.78 -45.86
N TYR A 931 -6.74 -9.56 -46.85
CA TYR A 931 -6.57 -11.01 -46.80
C TYR A 931 -5.13 -11.39 -47.01
N LEU A 932 -4.68 -12.34 -46.22
CA LEU A 932 -3.35 -12.92 -46.34
C LEU A 932 -3.33 -14.07 -47.36
N SER A 933 -2.29 -14.09 -48.15
CA SER A 933 -2.05 -15.15 -49.17
C SER A 933 -0.57 -15.38 -49.41
N ASP A 934 -0.21 -16.39 -50.19
CA ASP A 934 1.14 -16.65 -50.72
C ASP A 934 2.21 -16.71 -49.62
N LEU A 935 1.96 -17.50 -48.58
CA LEU A 935 2.92 -17.70 -47.49
C LEU A 935 4.21 -18.35 -48.00
N LYS A 936 5.33 -17.66 -47.82
CA LYS A 936 6.64 -18.12 -48.21
C LYS A 936 7.62 -18.02 -47.08
N TYR A 937 8.53 -18.98 -47.04
CA TYR A 937 9.71 -18.87 -46.18
C TYR A 937 10.55 -17.67 -46.58
N PHE A 938 11.06 -16.93 -45.60
CA PHE A 938 11.89 -15.74 -45.85
C PHE A 938 13.32 -15.87 -45.28
N ALA A 939 13.45 -16.22 -43.99
CA ALA A 939 14.75 -16.32 -43.32
C ALA A 939 14.76 -17.35 -42.19
N GLU A 940 15.92 -18.01 -41.97
CA GLU A 940 16.19 -18.93 -40.84
C GLU A 940 16.53 -18.15 -39.56
N LYS A 941 15.84 -17.09 -39.35
CA LYS A 941 15.91 -16.23 -38.18
C LYS A 941 14.51 -15.73 -37.84
N GLY A 942 14.19 -15.62 -36.53
CA GLY A 942 12.92 -15.09 -36.11
C GLY A 942 12.52 -15.63 -34.76
N GLU A 943 12.54 -14.77 -33.76
CA GLU A 943 12.19 -15.14 -32.40
C GLU A 943 11.01 -14.31 -31.86
N PHE A 944 11.10 -12.99 -31.93
CA PHE A 944 10.09 -12.12 -31.35
C PHE A 944 9.46 -11.14 -32.33
N SER A 945 10.22 -10.58 -33.25
CA SER A 945 9.74 -9.50 -34.11
C SER A 945 10.47 -9.45 -35.44
N ALA A 946 9.72 -9.10 -36.49
CA ALA A 946 10.26 -8.75 -37.81
C ALA A 946 9.55 -7.49 -38.31
N THR A 947 10.31 -6.47 -38.70
CA THR A 947 9.76 -5.23 -39.21
C THR A 947 10.44 -4.77 -40.49
N PRO A 948 9.72 -4.38 -41.56
CA PRO A 948 10.34 -3.84 -42.77
C PRO A 948 10.66 -2.35 -42.62
N ASP A 949 11.80 -1.93 -43.24
CA ASP A 949 12.06 -0.49 -43.42
C ASP A 949 11.45 0.03 -44.72
N GLU A 950 11.53 1.36 -44.93
CA GLU A 950 10.99 2.01 -46.13
C GLU A 950 11.60 1.53 -47.44
N GLN A 951 12.81 0.97 -47.40
CA GLN A 951 13.52 0.37 -48.54
C GLN A 951 13.13 -1.09 -48.75
N GLY A 952 12.29 -1.65 -47.89
CA GLY A 952 11.83 -3.04 -47.92
C GLY A 952 12.85 -4.03 -47.32
N ASN A 953 13.94 -3.58 -46.71
CA ASN A 953 14.77 -4.46 -45.92
C ASN A 953 14.03 -4.90 -44.68
N VAL A 954 14.26 -6.10 -44.20
CA VAL A 954 13.56 -6.70 -43.06
C VAL A 954 14.52 -6.85 -41.90
N TRP A 955 14.16 -6.23 -40.78
CA TRP A 955 14.89 -6.30 -39.52
C TRP A 955 14.25 -7.37 -38.65
N ILE A 956 15.03 -8.33 -38.18
CA ILE A 956 14.54 -9.50 -37.44
C ILE A 956 15.25 -9.57 -36.09
N ALA A 957 14.47 -9.74 -35.01
CA ALA A 957 14.95 -9.99 -33.65
C ALA A 957 15.09 -11.53 -33.45
N ASP A 958 16.33 -12.00 -33.22
CA ASP A 958 16.62 -13.40 -32.87
C ASP A 958 17.94 -13.48 -32.10
N GLY A 959 17.90 -13.33 -30.80
CA GLY A 959 19.08 -13.19 -29.95
C GLY A 959 19.81 -11.87 -30.13
N ASP A 960 20.04 -11.49 -31.37
CA ASP A 960 20.55 -10.21 -31.85
C ASP A 960 19.62 -9.63 -32.93
N ILE A 961 20.01 -8.56 -33.63
CA ILE A 961 19.22 -7.97 -34.71
C ILE A 961 19.90 -8.31 -36.09
N TYR A 962 19.12 -8.89 -36.98
CA TYR A 962 19.53 -9.26 -38.32
C TYR A 962 18.81 -8.39 -39.35
N LYS A 963 19.57 -7.77 -40.27
CA LYS A 963 19.00 -7.00 -41.39
C LYS A 963 19.12 -7.83 -42.68
N TYR A 964 17.99 -8.08 -43.33
CA TYR A 964 17.89 -8.78 -44.58
C TYR A 964 17.44 -7.87 -45.72
N ALA A 965 17.99 -8.08 -46.91
CA ALA A 965 17.42 -7.47 -48.11
C ALA A 965 16.01 -8.04 -48.44
N PRO A 966 15.20 -7.37 -49.28
CA PRO A 966 13.85 -7.85 -49.65
C PRO A 966 13.83 -9.24 -50.30
N ASN A 967 14.95 -9.67 -50.83
CA ASN A 967 15.11 -11.00 -51.45
C ASN A 967 15.54 -12.10 -50.45
N GLY A 968 15.65 -11.79 -49.16
CA GLY A 968 16.07 -12.76 -48.13
C GLY A 968 17.59 -12.89 -47.92
N THR A 969 18.43 -12.05 -48.58
CA THR A 969 19.88 -12.07 -48.37
C THR A 969 20.21 -11.29 -47.08
N LEU A 970 20.97 -11.92 -46.18
CA LEU A 970 21.50 -11.27 -44.97
C LEU A 970 22.46 -10.14 -45.34
N GLN A 971 22.21 -8.92 -44.92
CA GLN A 971 23.01 -7.74 -45.14
C GLN A 971 23.90 -7.38 -43.95
N GLN A 972 23.36 -7.53 -42.74
CA GLN A 972 24.03 -7.09 -41.53
C GLN A 972 23.57 -7.87 -40.31
N LEU A 973 24.51 -8.14 -39.41
CA LEU A 973 24.26 -8.60 -38.03
C LEU A 973 24.64 -7.46 -37.06
N ILE A 974 23.78 -7.18 -36.12
CA ILE A 974 23.98 -6.16 -35.10
C ILE A 974 23.85 -6.82 -33.72
N HIS A 975 24.99 -6.86 -33.03
CA HIS A 975 24.99 -7.35 -31.64
C HIS A 975 24.32 -6.37 -30.70
N THR A 976 23.43 -6.84 -29.86
CA THR A 976 22.64 -6.03 -28.94
C THR A 976 23.06 -6.25 -27.48
N PRO A 977 22.97 -5.22 -26.59
CA PRO A 977 23.34 -5.38 -25.19
C PRO A 977 22.42 -6.32 -24.42
N GLU A 978 21.16 -6.41 -24.86
CA GLU A 978 20.14 -7.34 -24.37
C GLU A 978 19.46 -8.02 -25.55
N ARG A 979 18.92 -9.19 -25.32
CA ARG A 979 18.13 -9.93 -26.32
C ARG A 979 16.92 -9.08 -26.72
N PRO A 980 16.79 -8.68 -28.00
CA PRO A 980 15.72 -7.83 -28.48
C PRO A 980 14.39 -8.61 -28.51
N SER A 981 13.30 -7.95 -28.07
CA SER A 981 11.96 -8.52 -28.10
C SER A 981 11.10 -7.91 -29.22
N THR A 982 10.94 -6.61 -29.27
CA THR A 982 10.14 -5.94 -30.31
C THR A 982 10.96 -4.87 -31.02
N LEU A 983 10.78 -4.79 -32.34
CA LEU A 983 11.42 -3.81 -33.21
C LEU A 983 10.39 -2.83 -33.77
N THR A 984 10.69 -1.54 -33.72
CA THR A 984 9.87 -0.48 -34.31
C THR A 984 10.76 0.52 -35.05
N ILE A 985 10.47 0.78 -36.32
CA ILE A 985 11.19 1.77 -37.11
C ILE A 985 10.35 3.03 -37.19
N CYS A 986 10.93 4.14 -36.75
CA CYS A 986 10.29 5.45 -36.82
C CYS A 986 11.29 6.50 -37.28
N ASN A 987 10.97 7.25 -38.33
CA ASN A 987 11.83 8.29 -38.90
C ASN A 987 13.25 7.79 -39.20
N GLY A 988 13.38 6.57 -39.72
CA GLY A 988 14.66 5.94 -40.06
C GLY A 988 15.52 5.48 -38.87
N ILE A 989 15.01 5.60 -37.65
CA ILE A 989 15.63 5.10 -36.43
C ILE A 989 14.95 3.78 -36.04
N LEU A 990 15.75 2.76 -35.79
CA LEU A 990 15.25 1.50 -35.24
C LEU A 990 15.24 1.60 -33.70
N TYR A 991 14.07 1.45 -33.10
CA TYR A 991 13.89 1.31 -31.67
C TYR A 991 13.62 -0.17 -31.34
N PHE A 992 14.09 -0.62 -30.20
CA PHE A 992 13.82 -1.98 -29.77
C PHE A 992 13.74 -2.09 -28.25
N THR A 993 12.90 -3.00 -27.81
CA THR A 993 12.82 -3.41 -26.41
C THR A 993 13.70 -4.63 -26.19
N GLY A 994 14.50 -4.64 -25.13
CA GLY A 994 15.06 -5.82 -24.50
C GLY A 994 14.14 -6.30 -23.38
N ARG A 995 14.57 -7.29 -22.60
CA ARG A 995 13.78 -7.74 -21.45
C ARG A 995 13.60 -6.62 -20.42
N GLY A 996 14.71 -6.00 -20.03
CA GLY A 996 14.73 -5.00 -18.96
C GLY A 996 14.93 -3.57 -19.43
N SER A 997 15.11 -3.34 -20.74
CA SER A 997 15.57 -2.05 -21.24
C SER A 997 14.95 -1.69 -22.60
N PHE A 998 15.01 -0.40 -22.92
CA PHE A 998 14.55 0.17 -24.18
C PHE A 998 15.72 0.89 -24.85
N PHE A 999 15.94 0.62 -26.13
CA PHE A 999 17.10 1.05 -26.89
C PHE A 999 16.70 1.69 -28.22
N CYS A 1000 17.65 2.44 -28.84
CA CYS A 1000 17.59 2.78 -30.25
C CYS A 1000 18.91 2.53 -30.99
N LEU A 1001 18.81 2.33 -32.29
CA LEU A 1001 19.92 2.34 -33.21
C LEU A 1001 19.82 3.60 -34.07
N PRO A 1002 20.78 4.53 -33.98
CA PRO A 1002 20.78 5.74 -34.80
C PRO A 1002 20.95 5.43 -36.28
N PRO A 1003 20.44 6.30 -37.20
CA PRO A 1003 20.63 6.11 -38.61
C PRO A 1003 22.13 6.14 -38.93
N GLY A 1004 22.62 5.15 -39.68
CA GLY A 1004 24.01 5.13 -40.16
C GLY A 1004 25.03 4.44 -39.27
N GLY A 1005 24.60 3.56 -38.36
CA GLY A 1005 25.51 2.71 -37.56
C GLY A 1005 26.42 1.82 -38.44
N GLN A 1006 27.44 2.42 -39.05
CA GLN A 1006 28.62 1.67 -39.55
C GLN A 1006 29.54 1.41 -38.36
N PRO A 1007 30.08 0.21 -38.19
CA PRO A 1007 31.20 0.00 -37.27
C PRO A 1007 32.30 0.96 -37.68
N GLY A 1008 32.69 1.84 -36.76
CA GLY A 1008 33.76 2.79 -36.99
C GLY A 1008 34.98 2.03 -37.54
N GLY A 1009 35.26 2.23 -38.79
CA GLY A 1009 36.49 1.73 -39.43
C GLY A 1009 37.66 2.40 -38.75
N GLY A 1010 38.36 1.64 -37.93
CA GLY A 1010 39.63 2.04 -37.36
C GLY A 1010 40.59 2.42 -38.47
N LYS A 1011 41.13 3.63 -38.41
CA LYS A 1011 42.47 3.95 -38.88
C LYS A 1011 43.39 4.00 -37.68
#